data_ef18184dfecfa466a9a54628c4c8f3b1
#
_entry.id   ef18184dfecfa466a9a54628c4c8f3b1
#
_cell.length_a   1.000
_cell.length_b   1.000
_cell.length_c   1.000
_cell.angle_alpha   90.00
_cell.angle_beta   90.00
_cell.angle_gamma   90.00
#
_symmetry.space_group_name_H-M   'P 1'
#
loop_
_entity.id
_entity.type
_entity.pdbx_description
1 polymer ?
#
loop_
_entity_poly.entity_id
_entity_poly.type
_entity_poly.pdbx_seq_one_letter_code
_entity_poly.pdbx_strand_id
1 'polypeptide(L)'
;MTPFASNLPRRYPGLKPFDRTQSAVFYGRREDAVRLTNMIVQQRLMVLFAKSGIGKTSILQAGSAPSLEQQNFAPVFIRLDNTSMPLTESVGNLLEKHPFTGGRDNTGLRPGQPVTLWERMKRLEFDLDGLPATPVLVLDQFEEVFTLAHSDISRRNFIMELADLVNESMPESIRTGLLQGFQSGDAGLTADIMHWWEKQPDLRVVISIRSDFLHLLDEISPLIPGILRNRYQLQPLNRKQAEEAIALPANAPDGPYASPRFRFQPAAMDQIINFLAGREKEDSQQPADDFSLLKKQDEIESFNLQILCQYVEEKIIGEKKQEGFEVTPVFYGEQKGLEHEIRDFYKKQLQSLPAAYARKTGVELEQPAQMVAIVQRLIEESLVTPNDRRCSMVDDYLIASYPGVSQDFLDVLVDSRLLRKENRLNDFYYEISHDTLLPAVIESRNLRRRQERADQERAEYETKLAEEARRREEVEAQLAAMRKQRRMARMVAVTSIITLLVSLGFGIWFVRDYINSARDQLNIANKNVEAELYGAAIPGYEEIMDHPYRCLVLKHTKPRVIVSDELNIARQLQVIYNTVEDSIAKGDQYFFKDDYVPALRGYYGAKDWQNKYNQLNWKLSPISDSTGRIWRVDSIRIIARFNTLGYRIENARKAMIKEFKIRQRDFEAFNEARVWGQALRNLERMDQLLPNQEVDLDLLKKELNLEENPRDYVHRELKKCRDELKKLNY
;
A
#
# COMPACT_ATOMS: atom_id res chain seq x y z
N MET A 1 13.12 -21.06 31.42
CA MET A 1 13.08 -21.51 30.02
C MET A 1 14.50 -21.90 29.64
N THR A 2 14.75 -23.16 29.41
CA THR A 2 16.08 -23.71 29.12
C THR A 2 16.52 -23.38 27.71
N PRO A 3 17.73 -22.87 27.47
CA PRO A 3 18.21 -22.38 26.17
C PRO A 3 18.60 -23.47 25.16
N PHE A 4 18.28 -24.72 25.37
CA PHE A 4 18.81 -25.85 24.60
C PHE A 4 17.95 -26.37 23.41
N ALA A 5 16.75 -25.79 23.16
CA ALA A 5 15.87 -26.25 22.07
C ALA A 5 15.96 -25.42 20.78
N SER A 6 16.91 -24.47 20.67
CA SER A 6 16.88 -23.42 19.63
C SER A 6 17.71 -23.69 18.36
N ASN A 7 18.46 -24.80 18.25
CA ASN A 7 19.38 -25.03 17.14
C ASN A 7 19.01 -26.18 16.18
N LEU A 8 17.95 -26.92 16.43
CA LEU A 8 17.55 -27.99 15.52
C LEU A 8 16.71 -27.44 14.35
N PRO A 9 16.91 -27.96 13.13
CA PRO A 9 16.11 -27.56 11.98
C PRO A 9 14.64 -27.90 12.18
N ARG A 10 13.76 -27.09 11.61
CA ARG A 10 12.31 -27.29 11.62
C ARG A 10 11.88 -28.03 10.36
N ARG A 11 10.78 -28.76 10.47
CA ARG A 11 10.14 -29.41 9.31
C ARG A 11 9.51 -28.40 8.37
N TYR A 12 9.07 -27.25 8.93
CA TYR A 12 8.54 -26.12 8.17
C TYR A 12 9.36 -24.86 8.47
N PRO A 13 10.18 -24.40 7.53
CA PRO A 13 11.06 -23.24 7.76
C PRO A 13 10.31 -21.90 7.85
N GLY A 14 9.00 -21.88 7.56
CA GLY A 14 8.16 -20.69 7.61
C GLY A 14 8.57 -19.64 6.58
N LEU A 15 9.06 -18.49 7.06
CA LEU A 15 9.44 -17.36 6.19
C LEU A 15 10.71 -17.59 5.38
N LYS A 16 11.60 -18.47 5.86
CA LYS A 16 12.87 -18.73 5.18
C LYS A 16 12.63 -19.65 3.99
N PRO A 17 13.30 -19.42 2.86
CA PRO A 17 13.28 -20.40 1.80
C PRO A 17 13.90 -21.71 2.29
N PHE A 18 13.37 -22.83 1.81
CA PHE A 18 14.01 -24.12 2.01
C PHE A 18 15.40 -24.09 1.39
N ASP A 19 16.39 -24.48 2.15
CA ASP A 19 17.77 -24.64 1.67
C ASP A 19 18.04 -26.11 1.27
N ARG A 20 19.24 -26.36 0.75
CA ARG A 20 19.69 -27.69 0.29
C ARG A 20 19.59 -28.75 1.40
N THR A 21 19.87 -28.41 2.66
CA THR A 21 19.85 -29.36 3.79
C THR A 21 18.46 -29.81 4.15
N GLN A 22 17.45 -29.07 3.73
CA GLN A 22 16.04 -29.31 3.99
C GLN A 22 15.31 -30.04 2.85
N SER A 23 16.03 -30.55 1.85
CA SER A 23 15.46 -31.28 0.72
C SER A 23 14.60 -32.49 1.17
N ALA A 24 14.96 -33.13 2.28
CA ALA A 24 14.21 -34.25 2.86
C ALA A 24 12.81 -33.89 3.36
N VAL A 25 12.53 -32.61 3.57
CA VAL A 25 11.21 -32.09 3.99
C VAL A 25 10.58 -31.15 2.96
N PHE A 26 11.15 -31.06 1.77
CA PHE A 26 10.63 -30.26 0.66
C PHE A 26 9.68 -31.09 -0.21
N TYR A 27 8.38 -30.96 0.01
CA TYR A 27 7.34 -31.73 -0.69
C TYR A 27 6.34 -30.82 -1.42
N GLY A 28 5.46 -31.42 -2.23
CA GLY A 28 4.44 -30.74 -2.99
C GLY A 28 4.93 -30.09 -4.30
N ARG A 29 6.24 -30.18 -4.60
CA ARG A 29 6.86 -29.59 -5.81
C ARG A 29 7.66 -30.59 -6.64
N ARG A 30 7.46 -31.89 -6.42
CA ARG A 30 8.27 -32.91 -7.07
C ARG A 30 8.24 -32.85 -8.59
N GLU A 31 7.04 -32.69 -9.17
CA GLU A 31 6.91 -32.61 -10.62
C GLU A 31 7.58 -31.34 -11.19
N ASP A 32 7.37 -30.20 -10.52
CA ASP A 32 8.02 -28.95 -10.90
C ASP A 32 9.54 -29.07 -10.81
N ALA A 33 10.08 -29.65 -9.73
CA ALA A 33 11.52 -29.85 -9.53
C ALA A 33 12.13 -30.76 -10.61
N VAL A 34 11.47 -31.88 -10.95
CA VAL A 34 11.92 -32.77 -12.01
C VAL A 34 11.94 -32.07 -13.36
N ARG A 35 10.88 -31.32 -13.71
CA ARG A 35 10.84 -30.56 -14.96
C ARG A 35 11.94 -29.52 -15.04
N LEU A 36 12.13 -28.76 -13.94
CA LEU A 36 13.18 -27.76 -13.84
C LEU A 36 14.57 -28.40 -14.00
N THR A 37 14.85 -29.47 -13.27
CA THR A 37 16.13 -30.20 -13.35
C THR A 37 16.39 -30.64 -14.79
N ASN A 38 15.43 -31.24 -15.47
CA ASN A 38 15.57 -31.66 -16.85
C ASN A 38 15.81 -30.47 -17.80
N MET A 39 15.16 -29.35 -17.60
CA MET A 39 15.39 -28.14 -18.39
C MET A 39 16.80 -27.58 -18.16
N ILE A 40 17.27 -27.54 -16.91
CA ILE A 40 18.59 -27.05 -16.55
C ILE A 40 19.68 -27.94 -17.20
N VAL A 41 19.53 -29.24 -17.13
CA VAL A 41 20.50 -30.20 -17.74
C VAL A 41 20.57 -30.04 -19.26
N GLN A 42 19.41 -29.91 -19.91
CA GLN A 42 19.31 -29.87 -21.37
C GLN A 42 19.62 -28.51 -22.00
N GLN A 43 19.36 -27.42 -21.26
CA GLN A 43 19.44 -26.06 -21.82
C GLN A 43 20.60 -25.29 -21.20
N ARG A 44 21.35 -24.58 -22.04
CA ARG A 44 22.46 -23.72 -21.60
C ARG A 44 21.94 -22.57 -20.71
N LEU A 45 20.80 -21.98 -21.10
CA LEU A 45 20.12 -20.93 -20.36
C LEU A 45 18.65 -21.29 -20.15
N MET A 46 18.16 -21.12 -18.93
CA MET A 46 16.76 -21.14 -18.64
C MET A 46 16.35 -20.00 -17.69
N VAL A 47 15.10 -19.56 -17.81
CA VAL A 47 14.50 -18.53 -16.96
C VAL A 47 13.39 -19.15 -16.11
N LEU A 48 13.57 -19.10 -14.80
CA LEU A 48 12.53 -19.43 -13.82
C LEU A 48 11.86 -18.13 -13.36
N PHE A 49 10.55 -18.01 -13.58
CA PHE A 49 9.85 -16.82 -13.13
C PHE A 49 8.56 -17.17 -12.37
N ALA A 50 8.22 -16.36 -11.40
CA ALA A 50 6.98 -16.44 -10.63
C ALA A 50 6.77 -15.16 -9.83
N LYS A 51 5.55 -14.98 -9.31
CA LYS A 51 5.27 -13.97 -8.29
C LYS A 51 6.17 -14.17 -7.07
N SER A 52 6.32 -13.12 -6.27
CA SER A 52 7.03 -13.22 -5.00
C SER A 52 6.33 -14.24 -4.06
N GLY A 53 7.08 -15.04 -3.31
CA GLY A 53 6.50 -15.97 -2.33
C GLY A 53 6.07 -17.35 -2.86
N ILE A 54 6.08 -17.57 -4.17
CA ILE A 54 5.69 -18.87 -4.75
C ILE A 54 6.73 -19.99 -4.50
N GLY A 55 7.96 -19.62 -4.11
CA GLY A 55 9.00 -20.60 -3.75
C GLY A 55 10.07 -20.85 -4.80
N LYS A 56 10.42 -19.87 -5.67
CA LYS A 56 11.51 -19.98 -6.67
C LYS A 56 12.82 -20.44 -6.05
N THR A 57 13.30 -19.75 -5.04
CA THR A 57 14.55 -20.08 -4.33
C THR A 57 14.49 -21.46 -3.70
N SER A 58 13.37 -21.80 -3.06
CA SER A 58 13.18 -23.09 -2.40
C SER A 58 13.21 -24.26 -3.39
N ILE A 59 12.52 -24.14 -4.53
CA ILE A 59 12.52 -25.22 -5.52
C ILE A 59 13.88 -25.40 -6.18
N LEU A 60 14.64 -24.32 -6.38
CA LEU A 60 16.00 -24.42 -6.91
C LEU A 60 16.95 -25.07 -5.88
N GLN A 61 16.91 -24.62 -4.60
CA GLN A 61 17.82 -25.10 -3.57
C GLN A 61 17.46 -26.49 -3.03
N ALA A 62 16.20 -26.69 -2.61
CA ALA A 62 15.79 -27.95 -1.98
C ALA A 62 15.20 -28.95 -2.98
N GLY A 63 14.64 -28.48 -4.09
CA GLY A 63 14.02 -29.35 -5.08
C GLY A 63 14.97 -29.83 -6.18
N SER A 64 15.63 -28.88 -6.88
CA SER A 64 16.44 -29.20 -8.06
C SER A 64 17.90 -29.46 -7.76
N ALA A 65 18.53 -28.71 -6.82
CA ALA A 65 19.96 -28.83 -6.56
C ALA A 65 20.39 -30.25 -6.17
N PRO A 66 19.72 -31.01 -5.28
CA PRO A 66 20.14 -32.37 -4.99
C PRO A 66 20.10 -33.32 -6.21
N SER A 67 19.10 -33.14 -7.10
CA SER A 67 18.96 -33.94 -8.30
C SER A 67 19.97 -33.54 -9.39
N LEU A 68 20.41 -32.29 -9.42
CA LEU A 68 21.50 -31.83 -10.29
C LEU A 68 22.83 -32.41 -9.86
N GLU A 69 23.11 -32.40 -8.55
CA GLU A 69 24.34 -32.95 -7.99
C GLU A 69 24.49 -34.46 -8.27
N GLN A 70 23.40 -35.21 -8.16
CA GLN A 70 23.37 -36.63 -8.52
C GLN A 70 23.69 -36.87 -10.00
N GLN A 71 23.55 -35.87 -10.85
CA GLN A 71 23.88 -35.91 -12.29
C GLN A 71 25.20 -35.22 -12.62
N ASN A 72 26.06 -34.98 -11.63
CA ASN A 72 27.33 -34.29 -11.74
C ASN A 72 27.22 -32.84 -12.24
N PHE A 73 26.15 -32.15 -11.90
CA PHE A 73 26.03 -30.70 -12.05
C PHE A 73 26.25 -30.01 -10.71
N ALA A 74 27.08 -28.98 -10.66
CA ALA A 74 27.40 -28.23 -9.45
C ALA A 74 26.60 -26.94 -9.38
N PRO A 75 25.47 -26.86 -8.64
CA PRO A 75 24.64 -25.66 -8.56
C PRO A 75 25.29 -24.60 -7.66
N VAL A 76 25.66 -23.48 -8.26
CA VAL A 76 26.25 -22.32 -7.59
C VAL A 76 25.24 -21.21 -7.51
N PHE A 77 24.76 -20.95 -6.28
CA PHE A 77 23.76 -19.90 -6.01
C PHE A 77 24.43 -18.55 -5.85
N ILE A 78 24.07 -17.60 -6.70
CA ILE A 78 24.63 -16.27 -6.77
C ILE A 78 23.53 -15.26 -6.53
N ARG A 79 23.71 -14.39 -5.53
CA ARG A 79 22.92 -13.19 -5.30
C ARG A 79 23.68 -11.97 -5.77
N LEU A 80 22.97 -11.05 -6.40
CA LEU A 80 23.55 -9.86 -7.03
C LEU A 80 23.25 -8.59 -6.20
N ASP A 81 23.21 -8.75 -4.88
CA ASP A 81 22.85 -7.72 -3.89
C ASP A 81 24.04 -6.84 -3.44
N ASN A 82 25.27 -7.17 -3.83
CA ASN A 82 26.45 -6.41 -3.44
C ASN A 82 26.67 -5.21 -4.38
N THR A 83 26.39 -4.01 -3.88
CA THR A 83 26.61 -2.74 -4.60
C THR A 83 27.98 -2.10 -4.33
N SER A 84 28.78 -2.67 -3.43
CA SER A 84 30.09 -2.11 -3.02
C SER A 84 31.23 -2.37 -4.01
N MET A 85 31.04 -3.31 -4.94
CA MET A 85 32.01 -3.67 -5.99
C MET A 85 31.31 -3.94 -7.33
N PRO A 86 32.02 -3.95 -8.46
CA PRO A 86 31.44 -4.30 -9.76
C PRO A 86 30.82 -5.71 -9.74
N LEU A 87 29.65 -5.87 -10.39
CA LEU A 87 28.90 -7.14 -10.41
C LEU A 87 29.75 -8.31 -10.92
N THR A 88 30.54 -8.12 -12.00
CA THR A 88 31.43 -9.13 -12.56
C THR A 88 32.46 -9.60 -11.56
N GLU A 89 33.03 -8.69 -10.78
CA GLU A 89 34.00 -8.99 -9.75
C GLU A 89 33.37 -9.72 -8.57
N SER A 90 32.18 -9.26 -8.13
CA SER A 90 31.41 -9.90 -7.08
C SER A 90 31.08 -11.35 -7.41
N VAL A 91 30.57 -11.59 -8.61
CA VAL A 91 30.27 -12.94 -9.12
C VAL A 91 31.56 -13.79 -9.25
N GLY A 92 32.61 -13.22 -9.79
CA GLY A 92 33.89 -13.91 -9.94
C GLY A 92 34.47 -14.37 -8.59
N ASN A 93 34.43 -13.50 -7.59
CA ASN A 93 34.89 -13.82 -6.24
C ASN A 93 34.08 -14.93 -5.56
N LEU A 94 32.74 -14.93 -5.79
CA LEU A 94 31.85 -15.99 -5.28
C LEU A 94 32.18 -17.34 -5.94
N LEU A 95 32.39 -17.36 -7.25
CA LEU A 95 32.74 -18.56 -7.99
C LEU A 95 34.07 -19.15 -7.52
N GLU A 96 35.11 -18.32 -7.34
CA GLU A 96 36.44 -18.76 -6.90
C GLU A 96 36.45 -19.34 -5.47
N LYS A 97 35.58 -18.88 -4.61
CA LYS A 97 35.49 -19.31 -3.21
C LYS A 97 34.41 -20.36 -2.96
N HIS A 98 33.70 -20.78 -4.02
CA HIS A 98 32.60 -21.73 -3.87
C HIS A 98 33.11 -23.12 -3.45
N PRO A 99 32.43 -23.84 -2.53
CA PRO A 99 32.83 -25.16 -2.06
C PRO A 99 33.02 -26.21 -3.19
N PHE A 100 32.30 -26.06 -4.29
CA PHE A 100 32.42 -26.94 -5.45
C PHE A 100 33.61 -26.59 -6.37
N THR A 101 34.38 -25.56 -6.09
CA THR A 101 35.53 -25.17 -6.89
C THR A 101 36.73 -25.94 -6.37
N GLY A 102 37.15 -26.97 -7.11
CA GLY A 102 38.21 -27.88 -6.74
C GLY A 102 39.59 -27.45 -7.19
N GLY A 103 39.70 -26.66 -8.26
CA GLY A 103 41.00 -26.29 -8.82
C GLY A 103 40.92 -25.14 -9.82
N ARG A 104 42.11 -24.85 -10.40
CA ARG A 104 42.27 -23.85 -11.49
C ARG A 104 43.16 -24.40 -12.59
N ASP A 105 42.65 -24.39 -13.80
CA ASP A 105 43.46 -24.58 -15.00
C ASP A 105 44.11 -23.24 -15.38
N ASN A 106 45.46 -23.20 -15.28
CA ASN A 106 46.24 -22.01 -15.55
C ASN A 106 46.91 -22.06 -16.95
N THR A 107 46.54 -22.98 -17.81
CA THR A 107 47.17 -23.21 -19.13
C THR A 107 47.19 -21.98 -20.02
N GLY A 108 46.10 -21.19 -20.03
CA GLY A 108 45.96 -20.01 -20.90
C GLY A 108 46.26 -18.66 -20.24
N LEU A 109 46.99 -18.59 -19.11
CA LEU A 109 47.25 -17.34 -18.39
C LEU A 109 47.98 -16.30 -19.27
N ARG A 110 47.36 -15.11 -19.35
CA ARG A 110 47.97 -13.91 -19.97
C ARG A 110 48.29 -12.91 -18.84
N PRO A 111 49.55 -12.43 -18.75
CA PRO A 111 49.94 -11.45 -17.75
C PRO A 111 49.21 -10.11 -17.97
N GLY A 112 48.69 -9.50 -16.91
CA GLY A 112 48.35 -8.08 -16.85
C GLY A 112 47.01 -7.64 -17.45
N GLN A 113 46.07 -8.54 -17.77
CA GLN A 113 44.74 -8.18 -18.28
C GLN A 113 43.61 -8.50 -17.27
N PRO A 114 42.51 -7.73 -17.28
CA PRO A 114 41.33 -8.03 -16.46
C PRO A 114 40.78 -9.41 -16.83
N VAL A 115 40.45 -10.22 -15.80
CA VAL A 115 39.87 -11.54 -15.97
C VAL A 115 38.36 -11.37 -16.17
N THR A 116 37.85 -11.74 -17.35
CA THR A 116 36.40 -11.76 -17.62
C THR A 116 35.74 -12.96 -16.94
N LEU A 117 34.41 -12.93 -16.71
CA LEU A 117 33.65 -14.08 -16.18
C LEU A 117 33.83 -15.32 -17.09
N TRP A 118 33.86 -15.13 -18.42
CA TRP A 118 34.09 -16.19 -19.37
C TRP A 118 35.45 -16.86 -19.12
N GLU A 119 36.55 -16.07 -18.96
CA GLU A 119 37.86 -16.56 -18.66
C GLU A 119 37.94 -17.25 -17.29
N ARG A 120 37.31 -16.67 -16.28
CA ARG A 120 37.22 -17.28 -14.95
C ARG A 120 36.54 -18.64 -15.00
N MET A 121 35.38 -18.74 -15.67
CA MET A 121 34.63 -19.99 -15.81
C MET A 121 35.44 -21.06 -16.56
N LYS A 122 36.27 -20.65 -17.51
CA LYS A 122 37.14 -21.55 -18.27
C LYS A 122 38.30 -22.10 -17.44
N ARG A 123 38.76 -21.33 -16.48
CA ARG A 123 39.86 -21.69 -15.59
C ARG A 123 39.44 -22.45 -14.35
N LEU A 124 38.24 -22.28 -13.90
CA LEU A 124 37.73 -22.95 -12.70
C LEU A 124 37.32 -24.38 -13.01
N GLU A 125 37.85 -25.30 -12.23
CA GLU A 125 37.46 -26.70 -12.25
C GLU A 125 36.47 -26.93 -11.11
N PHE A 126 35.32 -27.49 -11.46
CA PHE A 126 34.28 -27.80 -10.48
C PHE A 126 34.24 -29.29 -10.23
N ASP A 127 34.14 -29.68 -8.98
CA ASP A 127 34.03 -31.08 -8.59
C ASP A 127 32.91 -31.30 -7.55
N LEU A 128 32.39 -32.51 -7.57
CA LEU A 128 31.46 -33.03 -6.57
C LEU A 128 32.04 -34.36 -6.08
N ASP A 129 32.42 -34.40 -4.80
CA ASP A 129 33.00 -35.59 -4.17
C ASP A 129 34.25 -36.15 -4.96
N GLY A 130 35.05 -35.24 -5.54
CA GLY A 130 36.24 -35.60 -6.30
C GLY A 130 35.96 -36.00 -7.75
N LEU A 131 34.73 -35.87 -8.23
CA LEU A 131 34.38 -36.12 -9.64
C LEU A 131 34.15 -34.78 -10.36
N PRO A 132 34.65 -34.61 -11.61
CA PRO A 132 34.37 -33.39 -12.38
C PRO A 132 32.88 -33.13 -12.55
N ALA A 133 32.48 -31.90 -12.33
CA ALA A 133 31.08 -31.51 -12.40
C ALA A 133 30.88 -30.30 -13.31
N THR A 134 29.75 -30.24 -14.00
CA THR A 134 29.34 -29.06 -14.79
C THR A 134 28.73 -28.01 -13.90
N PRO A 135 29.27 -26.78 -13.82
CA PRO A 135 28.67 -25.72 -12.99
C PRO A 135 27.33 -25.26 -13.54
N VAL A 136 26.40 -25.04 -12.60
CA VAL A 136 25.11 -24.41 -12.88
C VAL A 136 25.04 -23.08 -12.13
N LEU A 137 25.20 -21.98 -12.85
CA LEU A 137 25.12 -20.64 -12.27
C LEU A 137 23.67 -20.27 -12.04
N VAL A 138 23.22 -20.25 -10.80
CA VAL A 138 21.87 -19.86 -10.41
C VAL A 138 21.88 -18.40 -9.97
N LEU A 139 21.48 -17.51 -10.88
CA LEU A 139 21.35 -16.07 -10.63
C LEU A 139 19.97 -15.84 -10.00
N ASP A 140 19.92 -15.92 -8.68
CA ASP A 140 18.66 -15.74 -7.94
C ASP A 140 18.39 -14.26 -7.66
N GLN A 141 17.11 -13.88 -7.76
CA GLN A 141 16.64 -12.48 -7.68
C GLN A 141 17.32 -11.58 -8.74
N PHE A 142 17.36 -12.04 -9.98
CA PHE A 142 18.04 -11.36 -11.09
C PHE A 142 17.51 -9.93 -11.33
N GLU A 143 16.29 -9.62 -10.91
CA GLU A 143 15.76 -8.26 -10.91
C GLU A 143 16.64 -7.26 -10.15
N GLU A 144 17.45 -7.71 -9.19
CA GLU A 144 18.36 -6.85 -8.41
C GLU A 144 19.43 -6.19 -9.26
N VAL A 145 19.82 -6.78 -10.38
CA VAL A 145 20.72 -6.18 -11.38
C VAL A 145 20.18 -4.83 -11.88
N PHE A 146 18.88 -4.70 -12.00
CA PHE A 146 18.21 -3.52 -12.55
C PHE A 146 17.66 -2.58 -11.47
N THR A 147 17.32 -3.11 -10.30
CA THR A 147 16.62 -2.37 -9.25
C THR A 147 17.52 -1.85 -8.14
N LEU A 148 18.70 -2.44 -7.94
CA LEU A 148 19.67 -1.94 -6.98
C LEU A 148 20.55 -0.84 -7.58
N ALA A 149 21.21 -0.07 -6.71
CA ALA A 149 22.05 1.08 -7.08
C ALA A 149 23.42 0.66 -7.70
N HIS A 150 23.40 -0.28 -8.62
CA HIS A 150 24.58 -0.61 -9.42
C HIS A 150 24.83 0.48 -10.46
N SER A 151 26.10 0.82 -10.71
CA SER A 151 26.42 1.75 -11.78
C SER A 151 26.03 1.16 -13.14
N ASP A 152 25.58 2.02 -14.07
CA ASP A 152 25.20 1.59 -15.42
C ASP A 152 26.33 0.85 -16.14
N ILE A 153 27.59 1.26 -15.88
CA ILE A 153 28.79 0.62 -16.43
C ILE A 153 28.93 -0.81 -15.87
N SER A 154 28.80 -0.98 -14.55
CA SER A 154 28.90 -2.29 -13.89
C SER A 154 27.79 -3.24 -14.38
N ARG A 155 26.57 -2.76 -14.46
CA ARG A 155 25.42 -3.52 -14.98
C ARG A 155 25.64 -3.93 -16.44
N ARG A 156 26.02 -2.99 -17.31
CA ARG A 156 26.25 -3.26 -18.73
C ARG A 156 27.37 -4.27 -18.92
N ASN A 157 28.49 -4.10 -18.23
CA ASN A 157 29.62 -5.03 -18.33
C ASN A 157 29.23 -6.44 -17.88
N PHE A 158 28.53 -6.56 -16.77
CA PHE A 158 28.03 -7.85 -16.28
C PHE A 158 27.11 -8.54 -17.30
N ILE A 159 26.14 -7.80 -17.88
CA ILE A 159 25.25 -8.36 -18.91
C ILE A 159 26.01 -8.79 -20.16
N MET A 160 27.02 -8.03 -20.61
CA MET A 160 27.84 -8.39 -21.73
C MET A 160 28.65 -9.66 -21.46
N GLU A 161 29.26 -9.76 -20.28
CA GLU A 161 30.05 -10.96 -19.91
C GLU A 161 29.12 -12.18 -19.67
N LEU A 162 27.93 -11.99 -19.16
CA LEU A 162 26.92 -13.04 -19.09
C LEU A 162 26.46 -13.50 -20.48
N ALA A 163 26.32 -12.55 -21.41
CA ALA A 163 25.97 -12.84 -22.79
C ALA A 163 27.06 -13.69 -23.48
N ASP A 164 28.33 -13.38 -23.27
CA ASP A 164 29.45 -14.19 -23.79
C ASP A 164 29.38 -15.63 -23.28
N LEU A 165 29.08 -15.82 -21.98
CA LEU A 165 28.92 -17.15 -21.40
C LEU A 165 27.73 -17.93 -21.99
N VAL A 166 26.59 -17.26 -22.15
CA VAL A 166 25.35 -17.89 -22.62
C VAL A 166 25.38 -18.19 -24.10
N ASN A 167 25.91 -17.27 -24.91
CA ASN A 167 25.97 -17.38 -26.35
C ASN A 167 27.18 -18.24 -26.84
N GLU A 168 27.97 -18.80 -25.90
CA GLU A 168 29.17 -19.56 -26.21
C GLU A 168 30.13 -18.75 -27.09
N SER A 169 30.27 -17.47 -26.81
CA SER A 169 31.14 -16.56 -27.55
C SER A 169 32.38 -16.19 -26.71
N MET A 170 33.54 -16.22 -27.37
CA MET A 170 34.74 -15.70 -26.74
C MET A 170 34.65 -14.18 -26.64
N PRO A 171 34.89 -13.58 -25.46
CA PRO A 171 34.89 -12.14 -25.30
C PRO A 171 35.82 -11.43 -26.29
N GLU A 172 35.36 -10.30 -26.84
CA GLU A 172 36.12 -9.55 -27.85
C GLU A 172 37.52 -9.11 -27.37
N SER A 173 37.62 -8.77 -26.08
CA SER A 173 38.88 -8.41 -25.43
C SER A 173 39.91 -9.54 -25.46
N ILE A 174 39.43 -10.77 -25.29
CA ILE A 174 40.27 -11.99 -25.34
C ILE A 174 40.63 -12.27 -26.79
N ARG A 175 39.66 -12.27 -27.69
CA ARG A 175 39.86 -12.52 -29.11
C ARG A 175 40.87 -11.55 -29.72
N THR A 176 40.73 -10.25 -29.49
CA THR A 176 41.63 -9.22 -29.97
C THR A 176 43.03 -9.40 -29.40
N GLY A 177 43.14 -9.70 -28.10
CA GLY A 177 44.44 -9.96 -27.48
C GLY A 177 45.17 -11.18 -28.05
N LEU A 178 44.45 -12.26 -28.35
CA LEU A 178 45.00 -13.46 -29.00
C LEU A 178 45.46 -13.16 -30.44
N LEU A 179 44.66 -12.41 -31.21
CA LEU A 179 45.04 -11.98 -32.55
C LEU A 179 46.29 -11.08 -32.56
N GLN A 180 46.39 -10.15 -31.63
CA GLN A 180 47.55 -9.27 -31.46
C GLN A 180 48.82 -10.08 -31.08
N GLY A 181 48.70 -11.01 -30.13
CA GLY A 181 49.78 -11.90 -29.74
C GLY A 181 50.24 -12.77 -30.91
N PHE A 182 49.30 -13.31 -31.68
CA PHE A 182 49.65 -14.08 -32.89
C PHE A 182 50.38 -13.24 -33.95
N GLN A 183 49.89 -12.02 -34.20
CA GLN A 183 50.52 -11.09 -35.15
C GLN A 183 51.91 -10.63 -34.70
N SER A 184 52.14 -10.49 -33.39
CA SER A 184 53.43 -10.11 -32.81
C SER A 184 54.42 -11.27 -32.68
N GLY A 185 54.02 -12.50 -33.03
CA GLY A 185 54.90 -13.70 -32.93
C GLY A 185 55.14 -14.12 -31.48
N ASP A 186 54.16 -13.95 -30.59
CA ASP A 186 54.30 -14.35 -29.19
C ASP A 186 54.52 -15.87 -29.08
N ALA A 187 55.74 -16.26 -28.68
CA ALA A 187 56.14 -17.64 -28.50
C ALA A 187 55.32 -18.39 -27.40
N GLY A 188 54.57 -17.63 -26.55
CA GLY A 188 53.69 -18.20 -25.56
C GLY A 188 52.35 -18.73 -26.15
N LEU A 189 52.00 -18.38 -27.39
CA LEU A 189 50.77 -18.84 -28.04
C LEU A 189 51.02 -20.15 -28.83
N THR A 190 51.21 -21.24 -28.10
CA THR A 190 51.37 -22.60 -28.72
C THR A 190 50.01 -23.09 -29.26
N ALA A 191 50.04 -24.12 -30.11
CA ALA A 191 48.82 -24.75 -30.64
C ALA A 191 47.91 -25.29 -29.54
N ASP A 192 48.46 -25.84 -28.47
CA ASP A 192 47.73 -26.36 -27.32
C ASP A 192 47.02 -25.22 -26.55
N ILE A 193 47.70 -24.08 -26.39
CA ILE A 193 47.11 -22.88 -25.76
C ILE A 193 46.00 -22.30 -26.63
N MET A 194 46.20 -22.24 -27.95
CA MET A 194 45.15 -21.79 -28.87
C MET A 194 43.95 -22.72 -28.83
N HIS A 195 44.15 -24.05 -28.87
CA HIS A 195 43.08 -25.03 -28.74
C HIS A 195 42.38 -24.92 -27.39
N TRP A 196 43.10 -24.64 -26.31
CA TRP A 196 42.52 -24.38 -25.00
C TRP A 196 41.60 -23.16 -25.05
N TRP A 197 41.99 -22.05 -25.67
CA TRP A 197 41.17 -20.85 -25.80
C TRP A 197 39.94 -21.04 -26.70
N GLU A 198 40.01 -21.85 -27.74
CA GLU A 198 38.88 -22.15 -28.64
C GLU A 198 37.76 -22.93 -27.96
N LYS A 199 38.11 -23.81 -27.01
CA LYS A 199 37.13 -24.60 -26.28
C LYS A 199 36.27 -23.72 -25.36
N GLN A 200 34.97 -23.75 -25.55
CA GLN A 200 34.04 -22.99 -24.71
C GLN A 200 33.91 -23.60 -23.30
N PRO A 201 33.70 -22.80 -22.22
CA PRO A 201 33.42 -23.32 -20.90
C PRO A 201 32.06 -24.04 -20.91
N ASP A 202 32.03 -25.27 -20.43
CA ASP A 202 30.77 -26.00 -20.26
C ASP A 202 30.10 -25.57 -18.94
N LEU A 203 28.93 -24.99 -19.03
CA LEU A 203 28.16 -24.52 -17.89
C LEU A 203 26.66 -24.42 -18.21
N ARG A 204 25.85 -24.27 -17.20
CA ARG A 204 24.43 -23.94 -17.33
C ARG A 204 24.16 -22.64 -16.59
N VAL A 205 23.18 -21.87 -17.05
CA VAL A 205 22.75 -20.63 -16.43
C VAL A 205 21.25 -20.69 -16.13
N VAL A 206 20.90 -20.42 -14.91
CA VAL A 206 19.51 -20.30 -14.46
C VAL A 206 19.29 -18.86 -13.99
N ILE A 207 18.42 -18.15 -14.65
CA ILE A 207 17.96 -16.83 -14.22
C ILE A 207 16.66 -17.01 -13.43
N SER A 208 16.69 -16.70 -12.14
CA SER A 208 15.47 -16.67 -11.29
C SER A 208 15.04 -15.23 -11.12
N ILE A 209 13.87 -14.88 -11.65
CA ILE A 209 13.35 -13.52 -11.68
C ILE A 209 11.88 -13.46 -11.27
N ARG A 210 11.40 -12.34 -10.74
CA ARG A 210 10.00 -12.12 -10.45
C ARG A 210 9.21 -11.85 -11.74
N SER A 211 7.95 -12.30 -11.77
CA SER A 211 7.08 -12.13 -12.96
C SER A 211 6.87 -10.67 -13.36
N ASP A 212 6.80 -9.78 -12.38
CA ASP A 212 6.62 -8.35 -12.58
C ASP A 212 7.82 -7.67 -13.25
N PHE A 213 9.04 -8.26 -13.12
CA PHE A 213 10.27 -7.78 -13.74
C PHE A 213 10.67 -8.56 -15.00
N LEU A 214 9.87 -9.51 -15.46
CA LEU A 214 10.21 -10.35 -16.61
C LEU A 214 10.47 -9.51 -17.88
N HIS A 215 9.79 -8.36 -18.02
CA HIS A 215 9.97 -7.42 -19.12
C HIS A 215 11.38 -6.85 -19.20
N LEU A 216 12.14 -6.77 -18.09
CA LEU A 216 13.51 -6.30 -18.08
C LEU A 216 14.46 -7.24 -18.86
N LEU A 217 14.09 -8.51 -19.03
CA LEU A 217 14.85 -9.44 -19.84
C LEU A 217 14.73 -9.12 -21.35
N ASP A 218 13.67 -8.45 -21.77
CA ASP A 218 13.54 -7.99 -23.16
C ASP A 218 14.57 -6.91 -23.51
N GLU A 219 14.97 -6.08 -22.52
CA GLU A 219 15.99 -5.05 -22.70
C GLU A 219 17.37 -5.63 -23.02
N ILE A 220 17.65 -6.84 -22.51
CA ILE A 220 18.92 -7.54 -22.73
C ILE A 220 18.84 -8.59 -23.85
N SER A 221 17.69 -8.78 -24.47
CA SER A 221 17.49 -9.72 -25.56
C SER A 221 18.36 -9.44 -26.80
N PRO A 222 18.78 -8.20 -27.11
CA PRO A 222 19.76 -7.97 -28.19
C PRO A 222 21.14 -8.57 -27.91
N LEU A 223 21.51 -8.73 -26.63
CA LEU A 223 22.80 -9.33 -26.23
C LEU A 223 22.67 -10.84 -26.00
N ILE A 224 21.51 -11.30 -25.54
CA ILE A 224 21.21 -12.73 -25.29
C ILE A 224 19.97 -13.11 -26.11
N PRO A 225 20.12 -13.43 -27.42
CA PRO A 225 19.00 -13.77 -28.28
C PRO A 225 18.24 -14.98 -27.76
N GLY A 226 16.91 -14.86 -27.68
CA GLY A 226 16.06 -15.94 -27.18
C GLY A 226 16.13 -16.20 -25.68
N ILE A 227 16.54 -15.23 -24.86
CA ILE A 227 16.60 -15.35 -23.39
C ILE A 227 15.30 -15.88 -22.79
N LEU A 228 14.15 -15.54 -23.35
CA LEU A 228 12.83 -16.02 -22.92
C LEU A 228 12.39 -17.32 -23.60
N ARG A 229 13.21 -17.94 -24.46
CA ARG A 229 12.85 -19.16 -25.18
C ARG A 229 12.61 -20.34 -24.24
N ASN A 230 13.54 -20.54 -23.30
CA ASN A 230 13.49 -21.63 -22.32
C ASN A 230 13.08 -21.04 -20.96
N ARG A 231 11.78 -20.84 -20.77
CA ARG A 231 11.24 -20.26 -19.53
C ARG A 231 10.28 -21.21 -18.85
N TYR A 232 10.31 -21.21 -17.54
CA TYR A 232 9.40 -21.96 -16.68
C TYR A 232 8.69 -21.02 -15.73
N GLN A 233 7.36 -21.01 -15.78
CA GLN A 233 6.53 -20.28 -14.83
C GLN A 233 6.19 -21.20 -13.66
N LEU A 234 6.71 -20.89 -12.48
CA LEU A 234 6.29 -21.60 -11.27
C LEU A 234 4.93 -21.07 -10.81
N GLN A 235 3.93 -21.94 -10.82
CA GLN A 235 2.57 -21.63 -10.41
C GLN A 235 2.39 -21.76 -8.89
N PRO A 236 1.34 -21.15 -8.29
CA PRO A 236 0.90 -21.50 -6.94
C PRO A 236 0.67 -23.01 -6.79
N LEU A 237 0.63 -23.50 -5.56
CA LEU A 237 0.32 -24.90 -5.30
C LEU A 237 -1.16 -25.17 -5.61
N ASN A 238 -1.43 -26.27 -6.31
CA ASN A 238 -2.78 -26.82 -6.35
C ASN A 238 -3.08 -27.58 -5.05
N ARG A 239 -4.35 -27.98 -4.85
CA ARG A 239 -4.80 -28.67 -3.64
C ARG A 239 -3.94 -29.89 -3.30
N LYS A 240 -3.68 -30.79 -4.25
CA LYS A 240 -2.88 -32.00 -4.07
C LYS A 240 -1.44 -31.66 -3.65
N GLN A 241 -0.84 -30.69 -4.31
CA GLN A 241 0.51 -30.22 -3.97
C GLN A 241 0.57 -29.62 -2.56
N ALA A 242 -0.48 -28.88 -2.16
CA ALA A 242 -0.59 -28.33 -0.82
C ALA A 242 -0.78 -29.43 0.24
N GLU A 243 -1.61 -30.44 -0.03
CA GLU A 243 -1.76 -31.60 0.84
C GLU A 243 -0.43 -32.34 1.06
N GLU A 244 0.34 -32.58 0.00
CA GLU A 244 1.68 -33.15 0.09
C GLU A 244 2.63 -32.26 0.90
N ALA A 245 2.61 -30.94 0.68
CA ALA A 245 3.46 -29.97 1.37
C ALA A 245 3.09 -29.80 2.86
N ILE A 246 1.85 -30.13 3.26
CA ILE A 246 1.41 -30.17 4.66
C ILE A 246 1.75 -31.52 5.30
N ALA A 247 1.36 -32.61 4.68
CA ALA A 247 1.34 -33.93 5.34
C ALA A 247 2.72 -34.59 5.37
N LEU A 248 3.49 -34.51 4.28
CA LEU A 248 4.70 -35.29 4.13
C LEU A 248 5.86 -34.79 5.03
N PRO A 249 6.10 -33.46 5.16
CA PRO A 249 7.14 -32.97 6.07
C PRO A 249 6.84 -33.37 7.54
N ALA A 250 5.57 -33.33 7.96
CA ALA A 250 5.15 -33.72 9.31
C ALA A 250 5.55 -35.15 9.66
N ASN A 251 5.46 -36.05 8.69
CA ASN A 251 5.76 -37.48 8.84
C ASN A 251 7.12 -37.90 8.23
N ALA A 252 7.96 -36.95 7.83
CA ALA A 252 9.28 -37.24 7.29
C ALA A 252 10.11 -38.10 8.28
N PRO A 253 10.95 -39.03 7.76
CA PRO A 253 11.72 -39.96 8.64
C PRO A 253 12.67 -39.19 9.57
N ASP A 254 13.18 -39.91 10.56
CA ASP A 254 13.99 -39.33 11.63
C ASP A 254 15.18 -38.56 11.09
N GLY A 255 15.21 -37.28 11.50
CA GLY A 255 16.30 -36.36 11.35
C GLY A 255 16.39 -35.52 12.62
N PRO A 256 17.42 -34.70 12.82
CA PRO A 256 17.54 -33.84 13.99
C PRO A 256 16.56 -32.68 13.90
N TYR A 257 15.25 -32.95 13.83
CA TYR A 257 14.22 -31.92 13.79
C TYR A 257 13.81 -31.48 15.20
N ALA A 258 13.41 -30.21 15.32
CA ALA A 258 12.96 -29.66 16.58
C ALA A 258 11.62 -30.28 17.07
N SER A 259 10.79 -30.78 16.14
CA SER A 259 9.53 -31.42 16.42
C SER A 259 9.63 -32.96 16.25
N PRO A 260 8.88 -33.77 17.05
CA PRO A 260 8.68 -35.18 16.76
C PRO A 260 7.93 -35.35 15.45
N ARG A 261 7.78 -36.58 14.95
CA ARG A 261 6.84 -36.86 13.86
C ARG A 261 5.41 -36.68 14.31
N PHE A 262 4.60 -36.13 13.45
CA PHE A 262 3.16 -35.95 13.69
C PHE A 262 2.38 -36.09 12.37
N ARG A 263 1.08 -36.12 12.45
CA ARG A 263 0.19 -36.26 11.29
C ARG A 263 -0.92 -35.23 11.37
N PHE A 264 -1.34 -34.75 10.23
CA PHE A 264 -2.56 -33.94 10.14
C PHE A 264 -3.75 -34.85 9.86
N GLN A 265 -4.84 -34.68 10.60
CA GLN A 265 -6.12 -35.27 10.19
C GLN A 265 -6.60 -34.64 8.89
N PRO A 266 -7.32 -35.41 8.02
CA PRO A 266 -7.85 -34.86 6.76
C PRO A 266 -8.65 -33.56 6.95
N ALA A 267 -9.50 -33.50 7.97
CA ALA A 267 -10.28 -32.32 8.31
C ALA A 267 -9.41 -31.09 8.65
N ALA A 268 -8.25 -31.31 9.31
CA ALA A 268 -7.33 -30.21 9.62
C ALA A 268 -6.61 -29.70 8.37
N MET A 269 -6.20 -30.59 7.47
CA MET A 269 -5.61 -30.22 6.19
C MET A 269 -6.62 -29.47 5.32
N ASP A 270 -7.83 -30.00 5.20
CA ASP A 270 -8.90 -29.36 4.41
C ASP A 270 -9.21 -27.98 4.93
N GLN A 271 -9.26 -27.77 6.24
CA GLN A 271 -9.52 -26.47 6.82
C GLN A 271 -8.39 -25.47 6.51
N ILE A 272 -7.12 -25.86 6.66
CA ILE A 272 -5.98 -25.02 6.32
C ILE A 272 -6.00 -24.65 4.83
N ILE A 273 -6.23 -25.63 3.96
CA ILE A 273 -6.26 -25.42 2.51
C ILE A 273 -7.43 -24.52 2.09
N ASN A 274 -8.64 -24.77 2.61
CA ASN A 274 -9.81 -23.96 2.31
C ASN A 274 -9.65 -22.51 2.82
N PHE A 275 -9.07 -22.33 4.01
CA PHE A 275 -8.72 -21.01 4.54
C PHE A 275 -7.76 -20.26 3.60
N LEU A 276 -6.70 -20.93 3.12
CA LEU A 276 -5.72 -20.33 2.21
C LEU A 276 -6.30 -20.08 0.81
N ALA A 277 -7.20 -20.92 0.33
CA ALA A 277 -7.90 -20.77 -0.94
C ALA A 277 -9.03 -19.72 -0.89
N GLY A 278 -9.35 -19.17 0.30
CA GLY A 278 -10.40 -18.16 0.48
C GLY A 278 -11.83 -18.68 0.26
N ARG A 279 -12.05 -20.03 0.31
CA ARG A 279 -13.35 -20.65 -0.01
C ARG A 279 -14.41 -20.49 1.08
N GLU A 280 -14.04 -20.11 2.29
CA GLU A 280 -14.96 -20.05 3.45
C GLU A 280 -15.87 -18.83 3.48
N LYS A 281 -15.74 -17.90 2.53
CA LYS A 281 -16.57 -16.68 2.43
C LYS A 281 -17.65 -16.73 1.34
N GLU A 282 -17.78 -17.85 0.65
CA GLU A 282 -18.87 -18.01 -0.35
C GLU A 282 -20.11 -18.62 0.32
N ASP A 283 -20.80 -17.80 1.12
CA ASP A 283 -22.20 -18.05 1.43
C ASP A 283 -23.02 -17.95 0.13
N SER A 284 -23.52 -19.09 -0.28
CA SER A 284 -24.60 -19.37 -1.23
C SER A 284 -25.49 -18.17 -1.55
N GLN A 285 -25.34 -17.54 -2.73
CA GLN A 285 -26.44 -16.91 -3.49
C GLN A 285 -26.01 -16.20 -4.78
N GLN A 286 -25.02 -16.67 -5.52
CA GLN A 286 -24.91 -16.28 -6.94
C GLN A 286 -24.79 -17.53 -7.82
N PRO A 287 -25.63 -17.68 -8.86
CA PRO A 287 -25.46 -18.74 -9.83
C PRO A 287 -24.10 -18.53 -10.54
N ALA A 288 -23.25 -19.52 -10.44
CA ALA A 288 -21.93 -19.52 -11.07
C ALA A 288 -22.12 -19.53 -12.60
N ASP A 289 -21.65 -18.49 -13.29
CA ASP A 289 -21.46 -18.53 -14.73
C ASP A 289 -20.48 -19.66 -15.06
N ASP A 290 -20.80 -20.47 -16.09
CA ASP A 290 -19.98 -21.61 -16.55
C ASP A 290 -18.50 -21.26 -16.80
N PHE A 291 -18.17 -20.01 -17.05
CA PHE A 291 -16.82 -19.51 -17.23
C PHE A 291 -16.06 -19.30 -15.92
N SER A 292 -16.76 -19.14 -14.78
CA SER A 292 -16.15 -19.01 -13.45
C SER A 292 -15.74 -20.37 -12.88
N LEU A 293 -16.38 -21.46 -13.30
CA LEU A 293 -16.06 -22.82 -12.91
C LEU A 293 -14.74 -23.32 -13.52
N LEU A 294 -14.34 -22.80 -14.68
CA LEU A 294 -13.08 -23.14 -15.34
C LEU A 294 -11.86 -22.41 -14.72
N LYS A 295 -12.06 -21.40 -13.85
CA LYS A 295 -11.01 -20.58 -13.26
C LYS A 295 -10.71 -20.84 -11.78
N LYS A 296 -11.45 -21.76 -11.12
CA LYS A 296 -11.25 -22.07 -9.69
C LYS A 296 -10.40 -23.34 -9.50
N GLN A 297 -9.18 -23.35 -9.99
CA GLN A 297 -8.14 -24.16 -9.36
C GLN A 297 -7.74 -23.47 -8.06
N ASP A 298 -7.66 -24.25 -6.97
CA ASP A 298 -7.13 -23.75 -5.69
C ASP A 298 -5.71 -23.24 -5.90
N GLU A 299 -5.52 -21.93 -5.93
CA GLU A 299 -4.21 -21.28 -5.99
C GLU A 299 -3.73 -21.03 -4.58
N ILE A 300 -2.90 -21.93 -4.04
CA ILE A 300 -2.39 -21.84 -2.67
C ILE A 300 -0.95 -21.33 -2.72
N GLU A 301 -0.74 -20.17 -2.11
CA GLU A 301 0.60 -19.60 -2.02
C GLU A 301 1.44 -20.36 -0.99
N SER A 302 2.58 -20.87 -1.46
CA SER A 302 3.51 -21.67 -0.64
C SER A 302 3.94 -20.95 0.64
N PHE A 303 4.07 -19.64 0.57
CA PHE A 303 4.48 -18.80 1.68
C PHE A 303 3.47 -18.83 2.85
N ASN A 304 2.20 -18.57 2.58
CA ASN A 304 1.16 -18.59 3.60
C ASN A 304 0.96 -19.98 4.21
N LEU A 305 1.07 -21.00 3.38
CA LEU A 305 1.04 -22.40 3.84
C LEU A 305 2.17 -22.67 4.82
N GLN A 306 3.39 -22.21 4.52
CA GLN A 306 4.54 -22.41 5.41
C GLN A 306 4.40 -21.69 6.75
N ILE A 307 3.81 -20.50 6.80
CA ILE A 307 3.53 -19.78 8.05
C ILE A 307 2.60 -20.61 8.94
N LEU A 308 1.49 -21.09 8.37
CA LEU A 308 0.51 -21.84 9.15
C LEU A 308 1.05 -23.21 9.61
N CYS A 309 1.80 -23.90 8.75
CA CYS A 309 2.43 -25.18 9.14
C CYS A 309 3.52 -24.98 10.20
N GLN A 310 4.32 -23.92 10.10
CA GLN A 310 5.29 -23.57 11.13
C GLN A 310 4.60 -23.26 12.48
N TYR A 311 3.50 -22.53 12.46
CA TYR A 311 2.70 -22.26 13.67
C TYR A 311 2.23 -23.57 14.35
N VAL A 312 1.70 -24.50 13.57
CA VAL A 312 1.29 -25.80 14.10
C VAL A 312 2.48 -26.56 14.69
N GLU A 313 3.63 -26.57 14.00
CA GLU A 313 4.86 -27.20 14.50
C GLU A 313 5.36 -26.54 15.78
N GLU A 314 5.37 -25.20 15.86
CA GLU A 314 5.76 -24.44 17.07
C GLU A 314 4.86 -24.79 18.26
N LYS A 315 3.58 -24.97 18.01
CA LYS A 315 2.64 -25.37 19.05
C LYS A 315 2.87 -26.79 19.54
N ILE A 316 3.19 -27.73 18.64
CA ILE A 316 3.58 -29.09 18.96
C ILE A 316 4.83 -29.12 19.85
N ILE A 317 5.84 -28.33 19.49
CA ILE A 317 7.08 -28.19 20.27
C ILE A 317 6.80 -27.57 21.65
N GLY A 318 6.05 -26.47 21.66
CA GLY A 318 5.71 -25.73 22.88
C GLY A 318 4.91 -26.56 23.88
N GLU A 319 3.96 -27.34 23.40
CA GLU A 319 3.15 -28.28 24.23
C GLU A 319 3.82 -29.63 24.45
N LYS A 320 5.05 -29.86 23.97
CA LYS A 320 5.85 -31.10 24.13
C LYS A 320 5.07 -32.33 23.73
N LYS A 321 4.37 -32.32 22.60
CA LYS A 321 3.62 -33.47 22.10
C LYS A 321 4.54 -34.63 21.80
N GLN A 322 4.01 -35.84 21.93
CA GLN A 322 4.74 -37.09 21.68
C GLN A 322 4.74 -37.43 20.17
N GLU A 323 5.63 -38.34 19.79
CA GLU A 323 5.69 -38.91 18.44
C GLU A 323 4.35 -39.52 18.02
N GLY A 324 3.94 -39.30 16.78
CA GLY A 324 2.69 -39.78 16.23
C GLY A 324 1.46 -38.94 16.62
N PHE A 325 1.65 -37.76 17.22
CA PHE A 325 0.56 -36.84 17.53
C PHE A 325 -0.28 -36.51 16.29
N GLU A 326 -1.60 -36.54 16.43
CA GLU A 326 -2.53 -36.16 15.37
C GLU A 326 -3.05 -34.74 15.57
N VAL A 327 -2.76 -33.90 14.58
CA VAL A 327 -3.22 -32.54 14.54
C VAL A 327 -4.67 -32.48 14.08
N THR A 328 -5.52 -32.01 14.99
CA THR A 328 -6.95 -31.77 14.72
C THR A 328 -7.19 -30.28 14.49
N PRO A 329 -8.31 -29.87 13.88
CA PRO A 329 -8.70 -28.46 13.80
C PRO A 329 -8.70 -27.74 15.15
N VAL A 330 -9.21 -28.41 16.18
CA VAL A 330 -9.28 -27.88 17.55
C VAL A 330 -7.90 -27.61 18.14
N PHE A 331 -6.89 -28.41 17.78
CA PHE A 331 -5.53 -28.24 18.28
C PHE A 331 -4.93 -26.86 17.97
N TYR A 332 -5.10 -26.36 16.77
CA TYR A 332 -4.59 -25.02 16.40
C TYR A 332 -5.64 -23.90 16.56
N GLY A 333 -6.81 -24.22 17.15
CA GLY A 333 -7.87 -23.23 17.42
C GLY A 333 -8.80 -22.99 16.25
N GLU A 334 -8.93 -23.99 15.36
CA GLU A 334 -9.80 -23.93 14.18
C GLU A 334 -9.49 -22.69 13.29
N GLN A 335 -10.49 -22.18 12.63
CA GLN A 335 -10.34 -20.98 11.79
C GLN A 335 -9.82 -19.75 12.57
N LYS A 336 -10.31 -19.56 13.80
CA LYS A 336 -9.87 -18.43 14.64
C LYS A 336 -8.38 -18.51 14.98
N GLY A 337 -7.84 -19.71 15.14
CA GLY A 337 -6.41 -19.90 15.38
C GLY A 337 -5.57 -19.55 14.15
N LEU A 338 -6.01 -19.93 12.96
CA LEU A 338 -5.36 -19.58 11.70
C LEU A 338 -5.40 -18.07 11.45
N GLU A 339 -6.54 -17.43 11.67
CA GLU A 339 -6.69 -15.97 11.58
C GLU A 339 -5.79 -15.25 12.58
N HIS A 340 -5.68 -15.78 13.81
CA HIS A 340 -4.83 -15.22 14.86
C HIS A 340 -3.35 -15.26 14.44
N GLU A 341 -2.86 -16.37 13.89
CA GLU A 341 -1.47 -16.49 13.47
C GLU A 341 -1.12 -15.56 12.32
N ILE A 342 -2.00 -15.43 11.33
CA ILE A 342 -1.82 -14.45 10.24
C ILE A 342 -1.80 -13.01 10.79
N ARG A 343 -2.60 -12.74 11.81
CA ARG A 343 -2.61 -11.46 12.52
C ARG A 343 -1.30 -11.19 13.26
N ASP A 344 -0.81 -12.17 13.99
CA ASP A 344 0.47 -12.06 14.70
C ASP A 344 1.63 -11.94 13.73
N PHE A 345 1.57 -12.63 12.60
CA PHE A 345 2.50 -12.45 11.49
C PHE A 345 2.50 -10.99 11.01
N TYR A 346 1.32 -10.42 10.72
CA TYR A 346 1.21 -9.01 10.30
C TYR A 346 1.86 -8.06 11.31
N LYS A 347 1.58 -8.23 12.59
CA LYS A 347 2.18 -7.41 13.67
C LYS A 347 3.69 -7.57 13.75
N LYS A 348 4.19 -8.80 13.72
CA LYS A 348 5.63 -9.10 13.76
C LYS A 348 6.36 -8.49 12.57
N GLN A 349 5.76 -8.56 11.37
CA GLN A 349 6.34 -7.95 10.17
C GLN A 349 6.41 -6.43 10.30
N LEU A 350 5.35 -5.77 10.74
CA LEU A 350 5.35 -4.31 10.97
C LEU A 350 6.45 -3.91 11.97
N GLN A 351 6.62 -4.64 13.07
CA GLN A 351 7.64 -4.36 14.07
C GLN A 351 9.06 -4.58 13.56
N SER A 352 9.25 -5.49 12.61
CA SER A 352 10.58 -5.80 12.03
C SER A 352 11.00 -4.83 10.92
N LEU A 353 10.08 -4.01 10.39
CA LEU A 353 10.34 -3.11 9.25
C LEU A 353 11.53 -2.17 9.43
N PRO A 354 11.72 -1.50 10.60
CA PRO A 354 12.86 -0.62 10.78
C PRO A 354 14.20 -1.33 10.59
N ALA A 355 14.33 -2.52 11.17
CA ALA A 355 15.55 -3.33 11.05
C ALA A 355 15.74 -3.89 9.62
N ALA A 356 14.64 -4.18 8.92
CA ALA A 356 14.69 -4.61 7.51
C ALA A 356 15.12 -3.44 6.59
N TYR A 357 14.59 -2.26 6.84
CA TYR A 357 14.96 -1.05 6.11
C TYR A 357 16.44 -0.69 6.31
N ALA A 358 16.92 -0.68 7.56
CA ALA A 358 18.32 -0.40 7.88
C ALA A 358 19.28 -1.40 7.21
N ARG A 359 18.91 -2.68 7.14
CA ARG A 359 19.72 -3.70 6.45
C ARG A 359 19.78 -3.48 4.93
N LYS A 360 18.68 -3.02 4.32
CA LYS A 360 18.60 -2.81 2.87
C LYS A 360 19.30 -1.53 2.41
N THR A 361 19.10 -0.44 3.15
CA THR A 361 19.57 0.90 2.78
C THR A 361 20.87 1.32 3.45
N GLY A 362 21.29 0.62 4.51
CA GLY A 362 22.41 1.03 5.37
C GLY A 362 22.11 2.25 6.23
N VAL A 363 20.85 2.73 6.27
CA VAL A 363 20.43 3.93 7.00
C VAL A 363 19.50 3.53 8.13
N GLU A 364 19.84 3.89 9.36
CA GLU A 364 18.94 3.73 10.51
C GLU A 364 17.88 4.85 10.53
N LEU A 365 16.66 4.48 10.85
CA LEU A 365 15.55 5.44 10.98
C LEU A 365 15.66 6.21 12.30
N GLU A 366 15.58 7.53 12.25
CA GLU A 366 15.60 8.38 13.46
C GLU A 366 14.40 8.12 14.39
N GLN A 367 13.24 7.81 13.81
CA GLN A 367 12.00 7.56 14.55
C GLN A 367 11.30 6.28 14.09
N PRO A 368 11.80 5.09 14.46
CA PRO A 368 11.31 3.80 13.99
C PRO A 368 9.81 3.58 14.28
N ALA A 369 9.34 3.94 15.46
CA ALA A 369 7.95 3.76 15.86
C ALA A 369 6.98 4.64 15.05
N GLN A 370 7.38 5.87 14.72
CA GLN A 370 6.57 6.76 13.89
C GLN A 370 6.46 6.22 12.47
N MET A 371 7.54 5.69 11.90
CA MET A 371 7.53 5.10 10.57
C MET A 371 6.63 3.86 10.52
N VAL A 372 6.68 2.98 11.52
CA VAL A 372 5.76 1.83 11.62
C VAL A 372 4.31 2.30 11.63
N ALA A 373 3.99 3.36 12.38
CA ALA A 373 2.63 3.91 12.42
C ALA A 373 2.20 4.51 11.07
N ILE A 374 3.10 5.18 10.36
CA ILE A 374 2.83 5.72 9.00
C ILE A 374 2.55 4.57 8.03
N VAL A 375 3.38 3.54 8.01
CA VAL A 375 3.20 2.37 7.15
C VAL A 375 1.91 1.61 7.49
N GLN A 376 1.62 1.46 8.78
CA GLN A 376 0.38 0.85 9.22
C GLN A 376 -0.84 1.61 8.67
N ARG A 377 -0.85 2.94 8.75
CA ARG A 377 -1.89 3.79 8.15
C ARG A 377 -1.95 3.64 6.62
N LEU A 378 -0.81 3.63 5.95
CA LEU A 378 -0.73 3.42 4.51
C LEU A 378 -1.46 2.13 4.11
N ILE A 379 -1.14 1.00 4.77
CA ILE A 379 -1.75 -0.29 4.46
C ILE A 379 -3.25 -0.27 4.76
N GLU A 380 -3.64 0.24 5.93
CA GLU A 380 -5.01 0.22 6.44
C GLU A 380 -5.97 1.19 5.74
N GLU A 381 -5.46 2.33 5.27
CA GLU A 381 -6.29 3.41 4.72
C GLU A 381 -6.26 3.48 3.20
N SER A 382 -5.11 3.20 2.58
CA SER A 382 -4.98 3.28 1.12
C SER A 382 -5.14 1.95 0.41
N LEU A 383 -4.80 0.83 1.05
CA LEU A 383 -4.82 -0.48 0.39
C LEU A 383 -6.03 -1.35 0.77
N VAL A 384 -6.94 -0.80 1.61
CA VAL A 384 -8.20 -1.44 1.97
C VAL A 384 -9.35 -0.47 1.72
N THR A 385 -10.29 -0.88 0.89
CA THR A 385 -11.50 -0.10 0.59
C THR A 385 -12.40 0.04 1.83
N PRO A 386 -13.35 0.99 1.84
CA PRO A 386 -14.37 1.09 2.89
C PRO A 386 -15.22 -0.19 3.05
N ASN A 387 -15.35 -1.00 1.99
CA ASN A 387 -16.09 -2.25 1.99
C ASN A 387 -15.19 -3.47 2.30
N ASP A 388 -14.09 -3.25 3.00
CA ASP A 388 -13.17 -4.30 3.46
C ASP A 388 -12.62 -5.18 2.33
N ARG A 389 -12.34 -4.59 1.16
CA ARG A 389 -11.69 -5.26 0.03
C ARG A 389 -10.33 -4.68 -0.23
N ARG A 390 -9.41 -5.50 -0.75
CA ARG A 390 -8.12 -5.01 -1.22
C ARG A 390 -8.29 -4.02 -2.36
N CYS A 391 -7.44 -3.01 -2.41
CA CYS A 391 -7.27 -2.15 -3.57
C CYS A 391 -5.79 -1.96 -3.88
N SER A 392 -5.53 -1.69 -5.16
CA SER A 392 -4.18 -1.39 -5.65
C SER A 392 -4.03 0.12 -5.75
N MET A 393 -2.88 0.65 -5.29
CA MET A 393 -2.54 2.07 -5.39
C MET A 393 -1.19 2.23 -6.09
N VAL A 394 -1.07 3.29 -6.87
CA VAL A 394 0.18 3.64 -7.57
C VAL A 394 1.20 4.19 -6.56
N ASP A 395 2.49 3.93 -6.81
CA ASP A 395 3.60 4.36 -5.95
C ASP A 395 3.64 5.87 -5.71
N ASP A 396 3.50 6.68 -6.76
CA ASP A 396 3.49 8.13 -6.65
C ASP A 396 2.44 8.65 -5.66
N TYR A 397 1.24 8.03 -5.65
CA TYR A 397 0.20 8.37 -4.70
C TYR A 397 0.59 8.01 -3.27
N LEU A 398 1.15 6.81 -3.05
CA LEU A 398 1.55 6.35 -1.73
C LEU A 398 2.69 7.20 -1.16
N ILE A 399 3.70 7.51 -1.98
CA ILE A 399 4.84 8.36 -1.59
C ILE A 399 4.38 9.79 -1.29
N ALA A 400 3.51 10.36 -2.12
CA ALA A 400 3.00 11.72 -1.91
C ALA A 400 2.06 11.84 -0.71
N SER A 401 1.31 10.79 -0.38
CA SER A 401 0.30 10.82 0.70
C SER A 401 0.88 10.52 2.09
N TYR A 402 2.02 9.86 2.17
CA TYR A 402 2.61 9.42 3.44
C TYR A 402 4.05 9.95 3.60
N PRO A 403 4.26 11.04 4.34
CA PRO A 403 5.59 11.64 4.53
C PRO A 403 6.60 10.65 5.11
N GLY A 404 7.75 10.52 4.47
CA GLY A 404 8.82 9.60 4.87
C GLY A 404 8.74 8.21 4.23
N VAL A 405 7.69 7.92 3.45
CA VAL A 405 7.64 6.72 2.61
C VAL A 405 8.40 7.00 1.31
N SER A 406 9.38 6.18 1.01
CA SER A 406 10.17 6.21 -0.22
C SER A 406 9.94 4.93 -1.03
N GLN A 407 10.47 4.90 -2.27
CA GLN A 407 10.45 3.71 -3.10
C GLN A 407 11.13 2.54 -2.40
N ASP A 408 12.30 2.77 -1.78
CA ASP A 408 13.02 1.74 -1.02
C ASP A 408 12.18 1.18 0.12
N PHE A 409 11.37 2.04 0.75
CA PHE A 409 10.47 1.60 1.82
C PHE A 409 9.32 0.73 1.31
N LEU A 410 8.74 1.08 0.17
CA LEU A 410 7.73 0.25 -0.50
C LEU A 410 8.32 -1.11 -0.91
N ASP A 411 9.55 -1.13 -1.39
CA ASP A 411 10.24 -2.37 -1.74
C ASP A 411 10.54 -3.23 -0.49
N VAL A 412 10.87 -2.63 0.65
CA VAL A 412 10.98 -3.36 1.94
C VAL A 412 9.64 -3.98 2.35
N LEU A 413 8.52 -3.30 2.13
CA LEU A 413 7.19 -3.85 2.39
C LEU A 413 6.85 -5.04 1.47
N VAL A 414 7.35 -5.04 0.25
CA VAL A 414 7.23 -6.17 -0.68
C VAL A 414 8.13 -7.33 -0.22
N ASP A 415 9.38 -7.05 0.15
CA ASP A 415 10.33 -8.06 0.65
C ASP A 415 9.83 -8.71 1.95
N SER A 416 9.18 -7.93 2.81
CA SER A 416 8.53 -8.42 4.06
C SER A 416 7.22 -9.17 3.82
N ARG A 417 6.78 -9.31 2.58
CA ARG A 417 5.52 -10.00 2.21
C ARG A 417 4.25 -9.32 2.74
N LEU A 418 4.31 -8.09 3.15
CA LEU A 418 3.12 -7.31 3.48
C LEU A 418 2.42 -6.81 2.23
N LEU A 419 3.19 -6.35 1.24
CA LEU A 419 2.66 -5.88 -0.03
C LEU A 419 3.14 -6.76 -1.19
N ARG A 420 2.39 -6.69 -2.28
CA ARG A 420 2.83 -7.11 -3.61
C ARG A 420 2.87 -5.90 -4.54
N LYS A 421 3.79 -5.93 -5.49
CA LYS A 421 4.00 -4.92 -6.51
C LYS A 421 3.58 -5.52 -7.85
N GLU A 422 2.75 -4.81 -8.59
CA GLU A 422 2.36 -5.17 -9.96
C GLU A 422 2.70 -4.02 -10.90
N ASN A 423 3.33 -4.34 -12.02
CA ASN A 423 3.56 -3.37 -13.09
C ASN A 423 2.31 -3.34 -14.00
N ARG A 424 1.71 -2.17 -14.17
CA ARG A 424 0.59 -1.93 -15.08
C ARG A 424 0.90 -0.69 -15.90
N LEU A 425 1.22 -0.83 -17.18
CA LEU A 425 1.39 0.26 -18.16
C LEU A 425 2.36 1.37 -17.72
N ASN A 426 3.56 1.00 -17.29
CA ASN A 426 4.63 1.87 -16.79
C ASN A 426 4.47 2.43 -15.37
N ASP A 427 3.37 2.12 -14.68
CA ASP A 427 3.19 2.48 -13.27
C ASP A 427 3.30 1.25 -12.38
N PHE A 428 3.88 1.40 -11.20
CA PHE A 428 3.90 0.35 -10.19
C PHE A 428 2.71 0.49 -9.24
N TYR A 429 1.94 -0.58 -9.15
CA TYR A 429 0.79 -0.68 -8.26
C TYR A 429 1.14 -1.56 -7.08
N TYR A 430 0.81 -1.08 -5.90
CA TYR A 430 1.01 -1.81 -4.65
C TYR A 430 -0.34 -2.20 -4.06
N GLU A 431 -0.43 -3.42 -3.59
CA GLU A 431 -1.60 -3.91 -2.86
C GLU A 431 -1.17 -4.89 -1.76
N ILE A 432 -2.06 -5.23 -0.85
CA ILE A 432 -1.80 -6.25 0.17
C ILE A 432 -1.45 -7.57 -0.53
N SER A 433 -0.38 -8.23 -0.06
CA SER A 433 0.20 -9.38 -0.76
C SER A 433 -0.78 -10.54 -0.94
N HIS A 434 -1.68 -10.77 0.05
CA HIS A 434 -2.66 -11.85 0.00
C HIS A 434 -3.95 -11.52 0.75
N ASP A 435 -5.09 -12.14 0.34
CA ASP A 435 -6.39 -11.95 1.00
C ASP A 435 -6.42 -12.45 2.44
N THR A 436 -5.58 -13.41 2.79
CA THR A 436 -5.46 -13.92 4.17
C THR A 436 -4.95 -12.87 5.16
N LEU A 437 -4.20 -11.85 4.71
CA LEU A 437 -3.77 -10.73 5.55
C LEU A 437 -4.88 -9.70 5.78
N LEU A 438 -5.88 -9.65 4.91
CA LEU A 438 -6.93 -8.64 4.95
C LEU A 438 -7.69 -8.58 6.29
N PRO A 439 -8.12 -9.70 6.89
CA PRO A 439 -8.75 -9.69 8.21
C PRO A 439 -7.85 -9.08 9.29
N ALA A 440 -6.55 -9.40 9.27
CA ALA A 440 -5.58 -8.86 10.23
C ALA A 440 -5.42 -7.33 10.08
N VAL A 441 -5.36 -6.85 8.85
CA VAL A 441 -5.28 -5.42 8.52
C VAL A 441 -6.55 -4.69 8.93
N ILE A 442 -7.73 -5.25 8.65
CA ILE A 442 -9.03 -4.67 9.02
C ILE A 442 -9.16 -4.56 10.54
N GLU A 443 -8.78 -5.61 11.27
CA GLU A 443 -8.82 -5.59 12.72
C GLU A 443 -7.84 -4.58 13.30
N SER A 444 -6.62 -4.52 12.78
CA SER A 444 -5.61 -3.51 13.15
C SER A 444 -6.16 -2.10 12.94
N ARG A 445 -6.77 -1.82 11.77
CA ARG A 445 -7.46 -0.57 11.47
C ARG A 445 -8.56 -0.24 12.47
N ASN A 446 -9.39 -1.22 12.80
CA ASN A 446 -10.51 -1.03 13.73
C ASN A 446 -10.02 -0.78 15.16
N LEU A 447 -8.96 -1.46 15.60
CA LEU A 447 -8.32 -1.22 16.90
C LEU A 447 -7.73 0.19 16.97
N ARG A 448 -6.97 0.59 15.96
CA ARG A 448 -6.38 1.94 15.88
C ARG A 448 -7.47 3.02 15.91
N ARG A 449 -8.52 2.88 15.08
CA ARG A 449 -9.65 3.83 15.06
C ARG A 449 -10.40 3.90 16.38
N ARG A 450 -10.53 2.77 17.10
CA ARG A 450 -11.12 2.76 18.46
C ARG A 450 -10.21 3.49 19.45
N GLN A 451 -8.91 3.27 19.40
CA GLN A 451 -7.95 3.97 20.24
C GLN A 451 -7.95 5.48 19.96
N GLU A 452 -7.88 5.88 18.69
CA GLU A 452 -7.94 7.29 18.29
C GLU A 452 -9.22 7.98 18.78
N ARG A 453 -10.38 7.30 18.69
CA ARG A 453 -11.65 7.82 19.24
C ARG A 453 -11.61 7.93 20.77
N ALA A 454 -11.11 6.88 21.45
CA ALA A 454 -11.01 6.90 22.89
C ALA A 454 -10.04 8.00 23.40
N ASP A 455 -8.95 8.23 22.66
CA ASP A 455 -8.00 9.29 22.98
C ASP A 455 -8.60 10.68 22.70
N GLN A 456 -9.39 10.83 21.64
CA GLN A 456 -10.16 12.05 21.37
C GLN A 456 -11.20 12.31 22.45
N GLU A 457 -11.98 11.30 22.85
CA GLU A 457 -12.96 11.41 23.93
C GLU A 457 -12.31 11.75 25.27
N ARG A 458 -11.11 11.15 25.55
CA ARG A 458 -10.34 11.50 26.76
C ARG A 458 -9.84 12.94 26.71
N ALA A 459 -9.30 13.38 25.59
CA ALA A 459 -8.82 14.76 25.42
C ALA A 459 -9.97 15.76 25.55
N GLU A 460 -11.15 15.45 24.97
CA GLU A 460 -12.36 16.26 25.16
C GLU A 460 -12.84 16.26 26.61
N TYR A 461 -12.77 15.10 27.28
CA TYR A 461 -13.14 15.01 28.70
C TYR A 461 -12.17 15.79 29.60
N GLU A 462 -10.86 15.68 29.34
CA GLU A 462 -9.83 16.44 30.06
C GLU A 462 -9.98 17.95 29.85
N THR A 463 -10.29 18.38 28.61
CA THR A 463 -10.57 19.80 28.34
C THR A 463 -11.81 20.30 29.08
N LYS A 464 -12.90 19.51 29.11
CA LYS A 464 -14.11 19.83 29.89
C LYS A 464 -13.83 19.88 31.38
N LEU A 465 -13.05 18.90 31.91
CA LEU A 465 -12.65 18.90 33.32
C LEU A 465 -11.79 20.12 33.67
N ALA A 466 -10.85 20.49 32.78
CA ALA A 466 -10.01 21.68 32.98
C ALA A 466 -10.86 22.97 32.94
N GLU A 467 -11.87 23.05 32.05
CA GLU A 467 -12.80 24.16 32.02
C GLU A 467 -13.68 24.21 33.28
N GLU A 468 -14.19 23.06 33.75
CA GLU A 468 -14.94 23.01 35.00
C GLU A 468 -14.11 23.37 36.23
N ALA A 469 -12.84 22.92 36.26
CA ALA A 469 -11.91 23.28 37.31
C ALA A 469 -11.65 24.81 37.34
N ARG A 470 -11.42 25.41 36.16
CA ARG A 470 -11.30 26.87 36.04
C ARG A 470 -12.57 27.61 36.50
N ARG A 471 -13.76 27.13 36.08
CA ARG A 471 -15.04 27.72 36.56
C ARG A 471 -15.20 27.58 38.06
N ARG A 472 -14.80 26.45 38.66
CA ARG A 472 -14.84 26.27 40.12
C ARG A 472 -13.89 27.23 40.82
N GLU A 473 -12.65 27.38 40.32
CA GLU A 473 -11.67 28.34 40.86
C GLU A 473 -12.21 29.78 40.73
N GLU A 474 -12.84 30.15 39.58
CA GLU A 474 -13.44 31.46 39.41
C GLU A 474 -14.63 31.68 40.37
N VAL A 475 -15.49 30.67 40.56
CA VAL A 475 -16.61 30.72 41.49
C VAL A 475 -16.11 30.77 42.93
N GLU A 476 -15.06 30.00 43.31
CA GLU A 476 -14.44 30.08 44.64
C GLU A 476 -13.78 31.43 44.88
N ALA A 477 -13.09 31.97 43.86
CA ALA A 477 -12.51 33.31 43.94
C ALA A 477 -13.61 34.40 44.10
N GLN A 478 -14.73 34.27 43.36
CA GLN A 478 -15.88 35.15 43.52
C GLN A 478 -16.55 34.99 44.90
N LEU A 479 -16.68 33.76 45.39
CA LEU A 479 -17.23 33.49 46.72
C LEU A 479 -16.27 34.02 47.81
N ALA A 480 -14.96 33.89 47.63
CA ALA A 480 -13.96 34.47 48.54
C ALA A 480 -14.02 36.01 48.53
N ALA A 481 -14.17 36.60 47.33
CA ALA A 481 -14.38 38.04 47.18
C ALA A 481 -15.67 38.53 47.84
N MET A 482 -16.80 37.79 47.63
CA MET A 482 -18.06 38.09 48.29
C MET A 482 -18.02 37.91 49.81
N ARG A 483 -17.31 36.90 50.33
CA ARG A 483 -17.08 36.72 51.77
C ARG A 483 -16.27 37.88 52.34
N LYS A 484 -15.27 38.37 51.60
CA LYS A 484 -14.49 39.56 51.99
C LYS A 484 -15.36 40.83 51.94
N GLN A 485 -16.20 40.96 50.93
CA GLN A 485 -17.18 42.04 50.82
C GLN A 485 -18.24 42.00 51.95
N ARG A 486 -18.78 40.80 52.29
CA ARG A 486 -19.71 40.65 53.42
C ARG A 486 -19.11 41.01 54.76
N ARG A 487 -17.78 40.75 54.97
CA ARG A 487 -17.09 41.23 56.17
C ARG A 487 -16.95 42.75 56.20
N MET A 488 -16.72 43.38 55.05
CA MET A 488 -16.71 44.86 54.94
C MET A 488 -18.09 45.45 55.03
N ALA A 489 -19.12 44.78 54.42
CA ALA A 489 -20.49 45.24 54.49
C ALA A 489 -21.09 45.20 55.89
N ARG A 490 -20.63 44.28 56.78
CA ARG A 490 -21.02 44.32 58.23
C ARG A 490 -20.44 45.50 58.98
N MET A 491 -19.30 46.04 58.56
CA MET A 491 -18.75 47.29 59.12
C MET A 491 -19.51 48.53 58.57
N VAL A 492 -20.00 48.43 57.34
CA VAL A 492 -20.72 49.53 56.67
C VAL A 492 -22.20 49.59 57.10
N ALA A 493 -22.79 48.46 57.57
CA ALA A 493 -24.18 48.42 58.03
C ALA A 493 -24.47 49.26 59.31
N VAL A 494 -23.40 49.60 60.05
CA VAL A 494 -23.51 50.52 61.19
C VAL A 494 -23.59 52.00 60.75
N THR A 495 -23.13 52.29 59.53
CA THR A 495 -23.21 53.64 58.94
C THR A 495 -24.42 53.87 58.05
N SER A 496 -25.24 52.81 57.76
CA SER A 496 -26.33 52.87 56.77
C SER A 496 -27.66 53.41 57.31
N ILE A 497 -27.75 53.76 58.57
CA ILE A 497 -28.99 54.48 59.07
C ILE A 497 -29.02 55.90 58.51
N ILE A 498 -27.96 56.41 57.95
CA ILE A 498 -27.89 57.77 57.37
C ILE A 498 -28.33 57.77 55.88
N THR A 499 -28.45 56.66 55.23
CA THR A 499 -28.68 56.58 53.77
C THR A 499 -30.13 56.27 53.38
N LEU A 500 -31.08 56.31 54.29
CA LEU A 500 -32.51 56.14 53.96
C LEU A 500 -33.11 57.28 53.11
N LEU A 501 -32.37 58.41 53.02
CA LEU A 501 -32.74 59.55 52.18
C LEU A 501 -32.26 59.51 50.76
N VAL A 502 -31.44 58.51 50.43
CA VAL A 502 -30.91 58.36 49.05
C VAL A 502 -31.73 57.36 48.24
N SER A 503 -32.66 56.61 48.84
CA SER A 503 -33.44 55.56 48.16
C SER A 503 -34.47 56.09 47.12
N LEU A 504 -34.75 57.40 47.10
CA LEU A 504 -35.62 57.96 46.06
C LEU A 504 -34.86 58.13 44.70
N GLY A 505 -33.53 58.24 44.74
CA GLY A 505 -32.71 58.28 43.49
C GLY A 505 -32.50 56.91 42.83
N PHE A 506 -32.63 55.82 43.58
CA PHE A 506 -32.36 54.46 43.12
C PHE A 506 -33.44 53.88 42.20
N GLY A 507 -34.71 54.30 42.36
CA GLY A 507 -35.81 53.88 41.47
C GLY A 507 -35.61 54.29 40.01
N ILE A 508 -35.01 55.47 39.83
CA ILE A 508 -34.72 55.96 38.47
C ILE A 508 -33.50 55.24 37.86
N TRP A 509 -32.55 54.85 38.70
CA TRP A 509 -31.36 54.11 38.25
C TRP A 509 -31.69 52.67 37.85
N PHE A 510 -32.59 52.00 38.56
CA PHE A 510 -33.02 50.63 38.30
C PHE A 510 -33.75 50.49 36.95
N VAL A 511 -34.61 51.45 36.62
CA VAL A 511 -35.29 51.47 35.30
C VAL A 511 -34.24 51.71 34.18
N ARG A 512 -33.25 52.50 34.47
CA ARG A 512 -32.17 52.80 33.51
C ARG A 512 -31.23 51.60 33.29
N ASP A 513 -30.92 50.84 34.34
CA ASP A 513 -30.09 49.65 34.28
C ASP A 513 -30.78 48.51 33.53
N TYR A 514 -32.07 48.33 33.75
CA TYR A 514 -32.91 47.34 33.05
C TYR A 514 -33.01 47.62 31.53
N ILE A 515 -33.10 48.88 31.17
CA ILE A 515 -33.05 49.31 29.75
C ILE A 515 -31.64 49.08 29.17
N ASN A 516 -30.58 49.29 29.93
CA ASN A 516 -29.21 49.10 29.49
C ASN A 516 -28.89 47.60 29.29
N SER A 517 -29.40 46.72 30.17
CA SER A 517 -29.23 45.27 30.04
C SER A 517 -29.84 44.75 28.72
N ALA A 518 -31.08 45.19 28.40
CA ALA A 518 -31.67 44.83 27.11
C ALA A 518 -30.93 45.43 25.91
N ARG A 519 -30.30 46.60 26.08
CA ARG A 519 -29.40 47.18 25.08
C ARG A 519 -28.11 46.35 24.85
N ASP A 520 -27.57 45.83 25.95
CA ASP A 520 -26.39 44.99 25.89
C ASP A 520 -26.71 43.66 25.20
N GLN A 521 -27.87 43.06 25.40
CA GLN A 521 -28.33 41.91 24.63
C GLN A 521 -28.48 42.20 23.16
N LEU A 522 -29.05 43.38 22.79
CA LEU A 522 -29.11 43.81 21.40
C LEU A 522 -27.72 44.00 20.78
N ASN A 523 -26.80 44.57 21.55
CA ASN A 523 -25.41 44.73 21.12
C ASN A 523 -24.68 43.39 20.98
N ILE A 524 -24.97 42.42 21.84
CA ILE A 524 -24.45 41.05 21.74
C ILE A 524 -25.02 40.37 20.50
N ALA A 525 -26.30 40.46 20.25
CA ALA A 525 -26.93 39.92 19.05
C ALA A 525 -26.35 40.56 17.76
N ASN A 526 -26.16 41.89 17.75
CA ASN A 526 -25.53 42.61 16.67
C ASN A 526 -24.04 42.13 16.46
N LYS A 527 -23.27 42.00 17.54
CA LYS A 527 -21.89 41.46 17.48
C LYS A 527 -21.86 40.02 16.97
N ASN A 528 -22.85 39.21 17.32
CA ASN A 528 -22.95 37.85 16.80
C ASN A 528 -23.24 37.85 15.30
N VAL A 529 -24.08 38.74 14.79
CA VAL A 529 -24.24 38.91 13.32
C VAL A 529 -22.94 39.39 12.66
N GLU A 530 -22.27 40.34 13.30
CA GLU A 530 -20.96 40.84 12.85
C GLU A 530 -19.88 39.74 12.82
N ALA A 531 -19.96 38.77 13.73
CA ALA A 531 -19.12 37.60 13.81
C ALA A 531 -19.63 36.43 12.95
N GLU A 532 -20.63 36.64 12.11
CA GLU A 532 -21.29 35.60 11.29
C GLU A 532 -21.86 34.41 12.09
N LEU A 533 -22.03 34.58 13.41
CA LEU A 533 -22.64 33.60 14.31
C LEU A 533 -24.17 33.72 14.28
N TYR A 534 -24.75 33.55 13.10
CA TYR A 534 -26.17 33.81 12.84
C TYR A 534 -27.10 32.99 13.74
N GLY A 535 -26.75 31.72 14.02
CA GLY A 535 -27.49 30.88 14.92
C GLY A 535 -27.53 31.39 16.36
N ALA A 536 -26.50 32.09 16.81
CA ALA A 536 -26.40 32.69 18.14
C ALA A 536 -27.04 34.10 18.21
N ALA A 537 -27.15 34.78 17.07
CA ALA A 537 -27.78 36.10 17.00
C ALA A 537 -29.33 36.06 16.98
N ILE A 538 -29.90 35.03 16.35
CA ILE A 538 -31.33 34.87 16.17
C ILE A 538 -32.11 34.91 17.51
N PRO A 539 -31.72 34.10 18.55
CA PRO A 539 -32.42 34.11 19.82
C PRO A 539 -32.42 35.49 20.52
N GLY A 540 -31.30 36.23 20.43
CA GLY A 540 -31.18 37.56 21.02
C GLY A 540 -32.09 38.59 20.34
N TYR A 541 -32.25 38.52 19.01
CA TYR A 541 -33.19 39.39 18.31
C TYR A 541 -34.64 39.02 18.58
N GLU A 542 -34.98 37.73 18.69
CA GLU A 542 -36.31 37.23 19.02
C GLU A 542 -36.72 37.68 20.43
N GLU A 543 -35.84 37.54 21.42
CA GLU A 543 -36.07 37.96 22.80
C GLU A 543 -36.38 39.48 22.89
N ILE A 544 -35.67 40.31 22.11
CA ILE A 544 -35.92 41.75 22.08
C ILE A 544 -37.24 42.08 21.40
N MET A 545 -37.61 41.35 20.36
CA MET A 545 -38.87 41.55 19.66
C MET A 545 -40.08 41.21 20.53
N ASP A 546 -39.95 40.24 21.42
CA ASP A 546 -41.01 39.82 22.35
C ASP A 546 -41.00 40.57 23.71
N HIS A 547 -39.97 41.40 23.94
CA HIS A 547 -39.79 42.10 25.21
C HIS A 547 -40.89 43.13 25.48
N PRO A 548 -41.51 43.17 26.69
CA PRO A 548 -42.64 44.04 27.00
C PRO A 548 -42.31 45.52 26.89
N TYR A 549 -41.08 45.95 27.12
CA TYR A 549 -40.62 47.34 27.01
C TYR A 549 -39.81 47.63 25.73
N ARG A 550 -39.97 46.82 24.69
CA ARG A 550 -39.24 46.92 23.41
C ARG A 550 -39.25 48.32 22.81
N CYS A 551 -40.33 49.08 22.95
CA CYS A 551 -40.45 50.46 22.44
C CYS A 551 -39.46 51.44 23.12
N LEU A 552 -39.14 51.24 24.41
CA LEU A 552 -38.19 52.08 25.14
C LEU A 552 -36.74 51.66 24.84
N VAL A 553 -36.51 50.38 24.67
CA VAL A 553 -35.18 49.85 24.26
C VAL A 553 -34.83 50.31 22.85
N LEU A 554 -35.77 50.22 21.91
CA LEU A 554 -35.58 50.57 20.49
C LEU A 554 -35.66 52.08 20.22
N LYS A 555 -36.22 52.89 21.11
CA LYS A 555 -36.35 54.34 20.92
C LYS A 555 -35.00 55.07 20.86
N HIS A 556 -33.98 54.55 21.49
CA HIS A 556 -32.63 55.12 21.52
C HIS A 556 -31.54 54.24 20.86
N THR A 557 -31.95 53.14 20.25
CA THR A 557 -31.12 52.19 19.48
C THR A 557 -31.71 52.08 18.09
N LYS A 558 -31.43 51.19 17.28
CA LYS A 558 -31.94 51.08 15.91
C LYS A 558 -33.45 50.99 15.79
N PRO A 559 -34.08 51.61 14.75
CA PRO A 559 -35.53 51.48 14.49
C PRO A 559 -35.96 50.02 14.35
N ARG A 560 -37.21 49.71 14.72
CA ARG A 560 -37.79 48.34 14.66
C ARG A 560 -37.68 47.66 13.29
N VAL A 561 -37.73 48.41 12.22
CA VAL A 561 -37.60 47.89 10.83
C VAL A 561 -36.21 47.32 10.58
N ILE A 562 -35.15 47.98 11.10
CA ILE A 562 -33.77 47.53 10.94
C ILE A 562 -33.53 46.24 11.73
N VAL A 563 -34.09 46.10 12.93
CA VAL A 563 -33.97 44.86 13.71
C VAL A 563 -34.64 43.67 13.00
N SER A 564 -35.81 43.90 12.39
CA SER A 564 -36.51 42.89 11.61
C SER A 564 -35.71 42.46 10.38
N ASP A 565 -35.07 43.42 9.70
CA ASP A 565 -34.28 43.13 8.51
C ASP A 565 -32.98 42.38 8.86
N GLU A 566 -32.31 42.76 9.95
CA GLU A 566 -31.11 42.07 10.42
C GLU A 566 -31.41 40.62 10.83
N LEU A 567 -32.53 40.37 11.51
CA LEU A 567 -33.01 39.01 11.87
C LEU A 567 -33.28 38.17 10.61
N ASN A 568 -33.93 38.75 9.62
CA ASN A 568 -34.22 38.05 8.36
C ASN A 568 -32.95 37.70 7.60
N ILE A 569 -32.01 38.64 7.55
CA ILE A 569 -30.68 38.39 6.90
C ILE A 569 -29.94 37.33 7.68
N ALA A 570 -29.91 37.35 9.02
CA ALA A 570 -29.24 36.32 9.81
C ALA A 570 -29.82 34.91 9.56
N ARG A 571 -31.13 34.78 9.44
CA ARG A 571 -31.78 33.51 9.08
C ARG A 571 -31.40 33.03 7.68
N GLN A 572 -31.36 33.92 6.70
CA GLN A 572 -30.95 33.58 5.33
C GLN A 572 -29.49 33.11 5.28
N LEU A 573 -28.57 33.78 5.96
CA LEU A 573 -27.17 33.42 6.02
C LEU A 573 -26.94 32.08 6.71
N GLN A 574 -27.67 31.79 7.78
CA GLN A 574 -27.61 30.47 8.44
C GLN A 574 -28.07 29.34 7.52
N VAL A 575 -29.11 29.55 6.72
CA VAL A 575 -29.58 28.56 5.72
C VAL A 575 -28.52 28.33 4.66
N ILE A 576 -27.90 29.41 4.15
CA ILE A 576 -26.84 29.30 3.14
C ILE A 576 -25.65 28.52 3.70
N TYR A 577 -25.19 28.84 4.92
CA TYR A 577 -24.08 28.16 5.57
C TYR A 577 -24.34 26.64 5.66
N ASN A 578 -25.47 26.24 6.21
CA ASN A 578 -25.82 24.83 6.38
C ASN A 578 -25.91 24.10 5.03
N THR A 579 -26.43 24.77 3.99
CA THR A 579 -26.61 24.17 2.65
C THR A 579 -25.26 23.99 1.94
N VAL A 580 -24.34 24.90 2.12
CA VAL A 580 -22.97 24.80 1.56
C VAL A 580 -22.23 23.63 2.21
N GLU A 581 -22.25 23.53 3.54
CA GLU A 581 -21.60 22.42 4.26
C GLU A 581 -22.18 21.06 3.85
N ASP A 582 -23.51 20.93 3.76
CA ASP A 582 -24.17 19.70 3.30
C ASP A 582 -23.81 19.34 1.85
N SER A 583 -23.72 20.33 0.97
CA SER A 583 -23.35 20.13 -0.43
C SER A 583 -21.88 19.68 -0.60
N ILE A 584 -20.98 20.23 0.20
CA ILE A 584 -19.56 19.81 0.22
C ILE A 584 -19.46 18.39 0.79
N ALA A 585 -20.11 18.12 1.92
CA ALA A 585 -20.07 16.79 2.56
C ALA A 585 -20.62 15.69 1.64
N LYS A 586 -21.70 15.96 0.91
CA LYS A 586 -22.24 15.07 -0.11
C LYS A 586 -21.24 14.87 -1.25
N GLY A 587 -20.62 15.94 -1.73
CA GLY A 587 -19.57 15.84 -2.76
C GLY A 587 -18.40 14.95 -2.30
N ASP A 588 -17.89 15.15 -1.09
CA ASP A 588 -16.83 14.33 -0.50
C ASP A 588 -17.25 12.85 -0.36
N GLN A 589 -18.48 12.60 0.09
CA GLN A 589 -19.00 11.23 0.22
C GLN A 589 -19.01 10.48 -1.11
N TYR A 590 -19.38 11.12 -2.21
CA TYR A 590 -19.36 10.52 -3.54
C TYR A 590 -17.94 10.40 -4.07
N PHE A 591 -17.09 11.38 -3.85
CA PHE A 591 -15.68 11.35 -4.27
C PHE A 591 -14.93 10.15 -3.65
N PHE A 592 -15.12 9.88 -2.37
CA PHE A 592 -14.51 8.73 -1.69
C PHE A 592 -15.10 7.36 -2.10
N LYS A 593 -16.19 7.36 -2.87
CA LYS A 593 -16.78 6.15 -3.48
C LYS A 593 -16.41 5.99 -4.95
N ASP A 594 -15.46 6.76 -5.45
CA ASP A 594 -15.07 6.82 -6.87
C ASP A 594 -16.23 7.16 -7.82
N ASP A 595 -17.22 7.89 -7.31
CA ASP A 595 -18.38 8.34 -8.07
C ASP A 595 -18.27 9.85 -8.37
N TYR A 596 -17.45 10.17 -9.37
CA TYR A 596 -16.96 11.52 -9.61
C TYR A 596 -18.01 12.49 -10.16
N VAL A 597 -19.00 12.02 -10.91
CA VAL A 597 -20.04 12.88 -11.50
C VAL A 597 -21.00 13.42 -10.42
N PRO A 598 -21.57 12.60 -9.52
CA PRO A 598 -22.29 13.10 -8.36
C PRO A 598 -21.43 13.93 -7.41
N ALA A 599 -20.13 13.59 -7.25
CA ALA A 599 -19.22 14.42 -6.46
C ALA A 599 -19.09 15.83 -7.03
N LEU A 600 -18.84 15.96 -8.33
CA LEU A 600 -18.80 17.24 -9.04
C LEU A 600 -20.13 18.03 -8.89
N ARG A 601 -21.27 17.34 -8.99
CA ARG A 601 -22.59 17.97 -8.80
C ARG A 601 -22.75 18.56 -7.40
N GLY A 602 -22.28 17.85 -6.35
CA GLY A 602 -22.26 18.35 -4.98
C GLY A 602 -21.39 19.60 -4.84
N TYR A 603 -20.18 19.58 -5.39
CA TYR A 603 -19.27 20.72 -5.32
C TYR A 603 -19.73 21.92 -6.14
N TYR A 604 -20.33 21.72 -7.30
CA TYR A 604 -20.94 22.81 -8.07
C TYR A 604 -22.17 23.38 -7.37
N GLY A 605 -23.00 22.54 -6.71
CA GLY A 605 -24.07 23.03 -5.88
C GLY A 605 -23.59 23.95 -4.75
N ALA A 606 -22.49 23.61 -4.10
CA ALA A 606 -21.86 24.49 -3.12
C ALA A 606 -21.33 25.81 -3.75
N LYS A 607 -20.81 25.78 -4.97
CA LYS A 607 -20.31 26.95 -5.70
C LYS A 607 -21.45 27.91 -6.08
N ASP A 608 -22.62 27.42 -6.44
CA ASP A 608 -23.79 28.27 -6.75
C ASP A 608 -24.27 29.03 -5.51
N TRP A 609 -24.18 28.42 -4.33
CA TRP A 609 -24.50 29.09 -3.07
C TRP A 609 -23.46 30.14 -2.67
N GLN A 610 -22.22 30.02 -3.10
CA GLN A 610 -21.18 31.04 -2.91
C GLN A 610 -21.61 32.40 -3.52
N ASN A 611 -22.18 32.38 -4.70
CA ASN A 611 -22.66 33.61 -5.35
C ASN A 611 -23.81 34.24 -4.57
N LYS A 612 -24.73 33.44 -4.02
CA LYS A 612 -25.83 33.93 -3.16
C LYS A 612 -25.31 34.52 -1.87
N TYR A 613 -24.34 33.89 -1.23
CA TYR A 613 -23.68 34.42 -0.04
C TYR A 613 -23.03 35.77 -0.32
N ASN A 614 -22.26 35.89 -1.38
CA ASN A 614 -21.61 37.15 -1.75
C ASN A 614 -22.61 38.30 -2.01
N GLN A 615 -23.79 37.98 -2.56
CA GLN A 615 -24.86 38.97 -2.76
C GLN A 615 -25.47 39.44 -1.46
N LEU A 616 -25.65 38.57 -0.46
CA LEU A 616 -26.19 38.92 0.86
C LEU A 616 -25.16 39.67 1.70
N ASN A 617 -23.92 39.30 1.65
CA ASN A 617 -22.82 39.95 2.35
C ASN A 617 -22.66 41.41 1.93
N TRP A 618 -22.93 41.74 0.64
CA TRP A 618 -22.93 43.10 0.14
C TRP A 618 -23.99 44.00 0.77
N LYS A 619 -25.17 43.47 1.18
CA LYS A 619 -26.21 44.20 1.84
C LYS A 619 -25.91 44.55 3.28
N LEU A 620 -25.03 43.83 3.95
CA LEU A 620 -24.60 44.06 5.33
C LEU A 620 -23.35 44.98 5.39
N SER A 621 -22.57 45.05 4.32
CA SER A 621 -21.32 45.80 4.24
C SER A 621 -21.39 47.30 4.55
N PRO A 622 -22.49 48.05 4.29
CA PRO A 622 -22.57 49.47 4.59
C PRO A 622 -22.88 49.84 6.04
N ILE A 623 -23.17 48.88 6.91
CA ILE A 623 -23.75 49.16 8.22
C ILE A 623 -22.72 49.45 9.31
N SER A 624 -21.44 49.12 9.14
CA SER A 624 -20.44 49.53 10.14
C SER A 624 -18.99 49.40 9.65
N ASP A 625 -18.26 50.46 9.68
CA ASP A 625 -16.81 50.49 9.57
C ASP A 625 -16.08 49.89 10.80
N SER A 626 -16.79 49.68 11.90
CA SER A 626 -16.27 49.09 13.17
C SER A 626 -16.33 47.58 13.22
N THR A 627 -17.12 46.92 12.35
CA THR A 627 -17.40 45.46 12.36
C THR A 627 -16.41 44.66 11.50
N GLY A 628 -15.66 45.27 10.66
CA GLY A 628 -14.72 44.61 9.73
C GLY A 628 -13.70 43.66 10.38
N ARG A 629 -13.43 43.75 11.69
CA ARG A 629 -12.54 42.83 12.39
C ARG A 629 -13.21 41.53 12.82
N ILE A 630 -14.47 41.54 13.11
CA ILE A 630 -15.23 40.37 13.60
C ILE A 630 -15.74 39.54 12.44
N TRP A 631 -16.12 40.17 11.33
CA TRP A 631 -16.43 39.50 10.07
C TRP A 631 -15.31 38.61 9.55
N ARG A 632 -14.06 38.88 9.93
CA ARG A 632 -12.91 38.08 9.48
C ARG A 632 -12.82 36.69 10.07
N VAL A 633 -13.48 36.37 11.17
CA VAL A 633 -13.26 35.06 11.83
C VAL A 633 -14.13 33.96 11.22
N ASP A 634 -15.38 34.22 10.93
CA ASP A 634 -16.26 33.19 10.33
C ASP A 634 -16.35 33.34 8.81
N SER A 635 -16.14 34.53 8.26
CA SER A 635 -15.84 34.68 6.84
C SER A 635 -14.54 33.94 6.48
N ILE A 636 -13.54 33.86 7.37
CA ILE A 636 -12.35 33.01 7.17
C ILE A 636 -12.75 31.54 7.08
N ARG A 637 -13.70 31.03 7.86
CA ARG A 637 -14.15 29.64 7.78
C ARG A 637 -14.95 29.37 6.51
N ILE A 638 -15.89 30.23 6.17
CA ILE A 638 -16.68 30.12 4.93
C ILE A 638 -15.78 30.34 3.71
N ILE A 639 -14.92 31.36 3.70
CA ILE A 639 -13.97 31.63 2.63
C ILE A 639 -12.93 30.48 2.53
N ALA A 640 -12.48 29.93 3.65
CA ALA A 640 -11.60 28.76 3.64
C ALA A 640 -12.29 27.55 3.01
N ARG A 641 -13.58 27.31 3.29
CA ARG A 641 -14.38 26.26 2.65
C ARG A 641 -14.57 26.53 1.15
N PHE A 642 -14.85 27.76 0.75
CA PHE A 642 -14.94 28.14 -0.65
C PHE A 642 -13.60 28.07 -1.37
N ASN A 643 -12.50 28.42 -0.72
CA ASN A 643 -11.16 28.29 -1.31
C ASN A 643 -10.78 26.81 -1.53
N THR A 644 -11.20 25.89 -0.67
CA THR A 644 -11.00 24.46 -0.88
C THR A 644 -11.90 23.89 -1.99
N LEU A 645 -13.00 24.57 -2.32
CA LEU A 645 -13.96 24.11 -3.31
C LEU A 645 -13.37 24.02 -4.71
N GLY A 646 -12.57 25.01 -5.11
CA GLY A 646 -11.83 25.00 -6.39
C GLY A 646 -10.91 23.78 -6.50
N TYR A 647 -10.17 23.49 -5.45
CA TYR A 647 -9.27 22.32 -5.37
C TYR A 647 -10.06 20.99 -5.41
N ARG A 648 -11.19 20.91 -4.71
CA ARG A 648 -12.06 19.72 -4.72
C ARG A 648 -12.65 19.45 -6.10
N ILE A 649 -13.13 20.50 -6.78
CA ILE A 649 -13.63 20.41 -8.15
C ILE A 649 -12.52 19.93 -9.08
N GLU A 650 -11.33 20.51 -8.97
CA GLU A 650 -10.20 20.14 -9.81
C GLU A 650 -9.74 18.71 -9.60
N ASN A 651 -9.67 18.25 -8.35
CA ASN A 651 -9.33 16.88 -8.05
C ASN A 651 -10.39 15.88 -8.56
N ALA A 652 -11.67 16.19 -8.38
CA ALA A 652 -12.74 15.36 -8.90
C ALA A 652 -12.72 15.29 -10.44
N ARG A 653 -12.41 16.40 -11.11
CA ARG A 653 -12.20 16.44 -12.56
C ARG A 653 -11.03 15.57 -13.01
N LYS A 654 -9.88 15.69 -12.36
CA LYS A 654 -8.68 14.89 -12.68
C LYS A 654 -8.95 13.40 -12.49
N ALA A 655 -9.59 13.03 -11.39
CA ALA A 655 -9.93 11.65 -11.10
C ALA A 655 -10.93 11.08 -12.13
N MET A 656 -11.96 11.84 -12.46
CA MET A 656 -12.93 11.48 -13.50
C MET A 656 -12.27 11.30 -14.88
N ILE A 657 -11.42 12.23 -15.29
CA ILE A 657 -10.71 12.17 -16.57
C ILE A 657 -9.77 10.96 -16.60
N LYS A 658 -9.05 10.71 -15.51
CA LYS A 658 -8.16 9.54 -15.41
C LYS A 658 -8.94 8.24 -15.57
N GLU A 659 -10.06 8.07 -14.85
CA GLU A 659 -10.91 6.89 -14.95
C GLU A 659 -11.49 6.74 -16.36
N PHE A 660 -11.91 7.85 -16.97
CA PHE A 660 -12.44 7.83 -18.34
C PHE A 660 -11.36 7.39 -19.36
N LYS A 661 -10.13 7.90 -19.23
CA LYS A 661 -8.99 7.49 -20.09
C LYS A 661 -8.70 6.00 -19.97
N ILE A 662 -8.75 5.45 -18.76
CA ILE A 662 -8.58 4.01 -18.52
C ILE A 662 -9.68 3.22 -19.26
N ARG A 663 -10.94 3.62 -19.08
CA ARG A 663 -12.08 2.93 -19.68
C ARG A 663 -12.10 3.04 -21.20
N GLN A 664 -11.69 4.17 -21.74
CA GLN A 664 -11.56 4.36 -23.19
C GLN A 664 -10.52 3.41 -23.77
N ARG A 665 -9.34 3.36 -23.19
CA ARG A 665 -8.26 2.45 -23.64
C ARG A 665 -8.70 0.98 -23.55
N ASP A 666 -9.29 0.59 -22.41
CA ASP A 666 -9.76 -0.77 -22.23
C ASP A 666 -10.88 -1.10 -23.22
N PHE A 667 -11.76 -0.13 -23.53
CA PHE A 667 -12.77 -0.26 -24.59
C PHE A 667 -12.11 -0.48 -25.94
N GLU A 668 -11.13 0.35 -26.32
CA GLU A 668 -10.42 0.24 -27.60
C GLU A 668 -9.75 -1.12 -27.75
N ALA A 669 -9.06 -1.61 -26.73
CA ALA A 669 -8.43 -2.92 -26.70
C ALA A 669 -9.44 -4.07 -26.86
N PHE A 670 -10.57 -4.02 -26.14
CA PHE A 670 -11.61 -5.04 -26.24
C PHE A 670 -12.40 -4.95 -27.57
N ASN A 671 -12.54 -3.75 -28.10
CA ASN A 671 -13.16 -3.53 -29.41
C ASN A 671 -12.29 -4.11 -30.54
N GLU A 672 -10.98 -3.87 -30.53
CA GLU A 672 -10.02 -4.46 -31.45
C GLU A 672 -10.00 -5.99 -31.34
N ALA A 673 -10.02 -6.52 -30.12
CA ALA A 673 -10.09 -7.96 -29.85
C ALA A 673 -11.48 -8.58 -30.13
N ARG A 674 -12.47 -7.79 -30.51
CA ARG A 674 -13.88 -8.18 -30.74
C ARG A 674 -14.56 -8.83 -29.52
N VAL A 675 -14.15 -8.45 -28.33
CA VAL A 675 -14.75 -8.93 -27.05
C VAL A 675 -15.86 -7.97 -26.64
N TRP A 676 -16.96 -7.96 -27.39
CA TRP A 676 -18.04 -6.98 -27.32
C TRP A 676 -18.69 -6.82 -25.94
N GLY A 677 -18.81 -7.91 -25.19
CA GLY A 677 -19.39 -7.85 -23.82
C GLY A 677 -18.53 -7.06 -22.83
N GLN A 678 -17.21 -7.10 -22.96
CA GLN A 678 -16.31 -6.31 -22.13
C GLN A 678 -16.18 -4.87 -22.65
N ALA A 679 -16.16 -4.68 -23.96
CA ALA A 679 -16.21 -3.38 -24.59
C ALA A 679 -17.45 -2.60 -24.15
N LEU A 680 -18.62 -3.24 -24.14
CA LEU A 680 -19.88 -2.64 -23.70
C LEU A 680 -19.83 -2.20 -22.24
N ARG A 681 -19.33 -3.02 -21.33
CA ARG A 681 -19.20 -2.66 -19.90
C ARG A 681 -18.32 -1.43 -19.67
N ASN A 682 -17.23 -1.31 -20.41
CA ASN A 682 -16.38 -0.13 -20.32
C ASN A 682 -17.09 1.12 -20.85
N LEU A 683 -17.82 1.01 -21.96
CA LEU A 683 -18.61 2.12 -22.50
C LEU A 683 -19.76 2.54 -21.56
N GLU A 684 -20.45 1.60 -20.92
CA GLU A 684 -21.48 1.89 -19.92
C GLU A 684 -20.90 2.59 -18.68
N ARG A 685 -19.69 2.22 -18.29
CA ARG A 685 -18.98 2.94 -17.21
C ARG A 685 -18.54 4.34 -17.67
N MET A 686 -18.07 4.49 -18.90
CA MET A 686 -17.77 5.81 -19.49
C MET A 686 -19.01 6.70 -19.53
N ASP A 687 -20.17 6.17 -19.87
CA ASP A 687 -21.45 6.91 -19.87
C ASP A 687 -21.83 7.43 -18.48
N GLN A 688 -21.61 6.63 -17.44
CA GLN A 688 -21.79 7.04 -16.03
C GLN A 688 -20.80 8.14 -15.59
N LEU A 689 -19.64 8.23 -16.22
CA LEU A 689 -18.61 9.23 -15.94
C LEU A 689 -18.81 10.53 -16.75
N LEU A 690 -19.84 10.63 -17.59
CA LEU A 690 -20.09 11.86 -18.35
C LEU A 690 -20.65 12.96 -17.44
N PRO A 691 -19.95 14.09 -17.32
CA PRO A 691 -20.40 15.21 -16.50
C PRO A 691 -21.59 15.93 -17.11
N ASN A 692 -22.38 16.61 -16.26
CA ASN A 692 -23.53 17.39 -16.71
C ASN A 692 -23.15 18.82 -17.13
N GLN A 693 -22.04 19.33 -16.65
CA GLN A 693 -21.59 20.69 -16.94
C GLN A 693 -20.85 20.73 -18.28
N GLU A 694 -21.17 21.69 -19.13
CA GLU A 694 -20.50 21.86 -20.44
C GLU A 694 -19.00 22.10 -20.29
N VAL A 695 -18.60 22.90 -19.31
CA VAL A 695 -17.16 23.18 -19.04
C VAL A 695 -16.37 21.90 -18.75
N ASP A 696 -16.98 20.92 -18.09
CA ASP A 696 -16.33 19.65 -17.78
C ASP A 696 -16.34 18.71 -18.99
N LEU A 697 -17.37 18.78 -19.84
CA LEU A 697 -17.42 18.07 -21.14
C LEU A 697 -16.36 18.60 -22.09
N ASP A 698 -16.19 19.92 -22.18
CA ASP A 698 -15.17 20.55 -23.02
C ASP A 698 -13.75 20.19 -22.55
N LEU A 699 -13.54 20.19 -21.23
CA LEU A 699 -12.28 19.74 -20.67
C LEU A 699 -11.99 18.26 -20.98
N LEU A 700 -12.99 17.40 -20.82
CA LEU A 700 -12.90 15.98 -21.15
C LEU A 700 -12.61 15.79 -22.64
N LYS A 701 -13.29 16.51 -23.52
CA LYS A 701 -13.04 16.52 -24.97
C LYS A 701 -11.60 16.86 -25.31
N LYS A 702 -11.07 17.93 -24.70
CA LYS A 702 -9.69 18.40 -24.90
C LYS A 702 -8.67 17.37 -24.43
N GLU A 703 -8.84 16.86 -23.22
CA GLU A 703 -7.92 15.91 -22.61
C GLU A 703 -7.87 14.54 -23.29
N LEU A 704 -8.96 14.15 -23.95
CA LEU A 704 -9.06 12.89 -24.69
C LEU A 704 -8.78 13.06 -26.20
N ASN A 705 -8.51 14.28 -26.64
CA ASN A 705 -8.25 14.61 -28.04
C ASN A 705 -9.40 14.14 -28.98
N LEU A 706 -10.64 14.26 -28.51
CA LEU A 706 -11.83 13.86 -29.28
C LEU A 706 -12.23 14.97 -30.26
N GLU A 707 -12.59 14.59 -31.49
CA GLU A 707 -13.10 15.53 -32.49
C GLU A 707 -14.54 15.98 -32.20
N GLU A 708 -15.32 15.11 -31.56
CA GLU A 708 -16.73 15.34 -31.21
C GLU A 708 -16.94 15.48 -29.68
N ASN A 709 -18.20 15.80 -29.28
CA ASN A 709 -18.56 15.86 -27.87
C ASN A 709 -18.39 14.46 -27.21
N PRO A 710 -17.78 14.38 -26.02
CA PRO A 710 -17.58 13.08 -25.34
C PRO A 710 -18.87 12.28 -25.15
N ARG A 711 -20.02 12.94 -24.96
CA ARG A 711 -21.32 12.31 -24.82
C ARG A 711 -21.77 11.66 -26.15
N ASP A 712 -21.61 12.37 -27.24
CA ASP A 712 -21.97 11.87 -28.58
C ASP A 712 -21.06 10.69 -28.99
N TYR A 713 -19.76 10.79 -28.66
CA TYR A 713 -18.79 9.71 -28.83
C TYR A 713 -19.23 8.43 -28.12
N VAL A 714 -19.48 8.53 -26.80
CA VAL A 714 -19.85 7.36 -25.98
C VAL A 714 -21.17 6.76 -26.45
N HIS A 715 -22.20 7.58 -26.69
CA HIS A 715 -23.50 7.11 -27.13
C HIS A 715 -23.44 6.43 -28.52
N ARG A 716 -22.63 6.98 -29.43
CA ARG A 716 -22.41 6.36 -30.75
C ARG A 716 -21.75 4.98 -30.64
N GLU A 717 -20.68 4.90 -29.83
CA GLU A 717 -19.97 3.64 -29.65
C GLU A 717 -20.79 2.62 -28.86
N LEU A 718 -21.59 3.04 -27.88
CA LEU A 718 -22.57 2.18 -27.17
C LEU A 718 -23.55 1.56 -28.13
N LYS A 719 -24.09 2.32 -29.12
CA LYS A 719 -24.99 1.84 -30.11
C LYS A 719 -24.32 0.78 -31.01
N LYS A 720 -23.12 1.07 -31.51
CA LYS A 720 -22.34 0.12 -32.33
C LYS A 720 -22.09 -1.20 -31.60
N CYS A 721 -21.61 -1.13 -30.34
CA CYS A 721 -21.33 -2.30 -29.51
C CYS A 721 -22.58 -3.17 -29.29
N ARG A 722 -23.72 -2.54 -29.01
CA ARG A 722 -24.99 -3.24 -28.83
C ARG A 722 -25.49 -3.88 -30.14
N ASP A 723 -25.29 -3.23 -31.29
CA ASP A 723 -25.67 -3.76 -32.60
C ASP A 723 -24.77 -4.95 -32.98
N GLU A 724 -23.47 -4.92 -32.67
CA GLU A 724 -22.57 -6.06 -32.88
C GLU A 724 -22.91 -7.26 -31.96
N LEU A 725 -23.24 -6.99 -30.68
CA LEU A 725 -23.70 -8.05 -29.77
C LEU A 725 -25.02 -8.71 -30.23
N LYS A 726 -25.95 -7.94 -30.80
CA LYS A 726 -27.18 -8.50 -31.37
C LYS A 726 -26.91 -9.40 -32.57
N LYS A 727 -25.89 -9.09 -33.38
CA LYS A 727 -25.50 -9.94 -34.53
C LYS A 727 -24.88 -11.28 -34.10
N LEU A 728 -24.25 -11.33 -32.90
CA LEU A 728 -23.63 -12.54 -32.36
C LEU A 728 -24.61 -13.49 -31.66
N ASN A 729 -25.80 -13.00 -31.30
CA ASN A 729 -26.86 -13.79 -30.65
C ASN A 729 -27.89 -14.35 -31.65
N TYR A 730 -27.56 -14.40 -32.97
CA TYR A 730 -28.34 -15.07 -34.00
C TYR A 730 -27.62 -16.31 -34.53
#